data_3553727aa0139991b32d9259480c5dd5
#
_entry.id   3553727aa0139991b32d9259480c5dd5
#
_cell.length_a   1.000
_cell.length_b   1.000
_cell.length_c   1.000
_cell.angle_alpha   90.00
_cell.angle_beta   90.00
_cell.angle_gamma   90.00
#
_symmetry.space_group_name_H-M   'P 1'
#
loop_
_entity.id
_entity.type
_entity.pdbx_description
1 polymer ?
#
loop_
_entity_poly.entity_id
_entity_poly.type
_entity_poly.pdbx_seq_one_letter_code
_entity_poly.pdbx_strand_id
1 'polypeptide(L)'
;MADELHLDDIASPAQVYGLDDTELTRLAGEVRERIIDVVSHTGGHLAPSLGVVELTLALLATFNLDEDKLVWDVGHQAYAHKLLTGRARQFHTLRTLGGISGFPRPSESPYDHFGVGHSSTSISAALGMALARDLAGLRHHVLAVIGDGSLTAGEALEGLNLAGHMGRRLIVVLNDNEMSISPNVGALSLFLSRTLSRRWVRQTRREVLKFLRSIPRIGQKLAVYAQRGEWSFKSFFTPGMLFEALRFTYIGPVDGHDITALRRHLQMAAAIEDGPVLLHVRTQKGKGYAPAEQNPTLYHGVGLFTSETGKPLPSKGTVPSFTTVFGKTLVDLAERDDKIIAITAAMPEGTGTDSFRERFPDRFVDVGICEQHAVTFAAGLASQGFKPVLAVYSTFLQRGYDQVVHDVCIQDLPVTFCLDRAGLVGEDGATHHGAFDIAYLRHIPNMRLLAPRDEDMLRHALRTALDLGGPCALRYPRGAGYGVALAGEPRLLTPGRGEVLQEGEGLAVIAAGSRAHPALEAAARVEQACGVRPLVFDPVWLKPLPEEQLTRIAQEFDRILLVEEGVLAGGFSSAVLEFWNDARLLRGQRIKRVGLPDAFVEHGNQLRLREMTGLCSGNLAADMLELLQGRGPAQGA
;
A
#
# COMPACT_ATOMS: atom_id res chain seq x y z
N MET A 1 41.78 24.22 4.27
CA MET A 1 40.42 24.05 3.70
C MET A 1 39.86 22.90 4.49
N ALA A 2 38.75 23.06 5.19
CA ALA A 2 38.06 21.91 5.79
C ALA A 2 37.69 20.96 4.63
N ASP A 3 37.97 19.67 4.79
CA ASP A 3 37.55 18.68 3.79
C ASP A 3 36.04 18.80 3.61
N GLU A 4 35.60 18.99 2.37
CA GLU A 4 34.18 19.06 2.01
C GLU A 4 33.50 17.74 2.36
N LEU A 5 32.41 17.77 3.14
CA LEU A 5 31.66 16.57 3.51
C LEU A 5 30.90 16.04 2.30
N HIS A 6 31.24 14.86 1.81
CA HIS A 6 30.54 14.17 0.73
C HIS A 6 29.53 13.16 1.25
N LEU A 7 28.51 12.82 0.43
CA LEU A 7 27.43 11.90 0.80
C LEU A 7 27.93 10.55 1.33
N ASP A 8 29.00 10.00 0.74
CA ASP A 8 29.56 8.71 1.14
C ASP A 8 30.34 8.76 2.47
N ASP A 9 30.65 9.95 3.00
CA ASP A 9 31.33 10.17 4.26
C ASP A 9 30.35 10.33 5.44
N ILE A 10 29.06 10.44 5.15
CA ILE A 10 28.00 10.56 6.15
C ILE A 10 27.75 9.20 6.81
N ALA A 11 28.25 9.04 8.03
CA ALA A 11 28.03 7.85 8.87
C ALA A 11 26.83 8.00 9.81
N SER A 12 26.43 9.24 10.14
CA SER A 12 25.29 9.54 11.00
C SER A 12 24.69 10.91 10.68
N PRO A 13 23.41 11.16 11.02
CA PRO A 13 22.77 12.46 10.80
C PRO A 13 23.40 13.60 11.61
N ALA A 14 24.17 13.29 12.67
CA ALA A 14 24.91 14.29 13.43
C ALA A 14 25.90 15.09 12.57
N GLN A 15 26.40 14.49 11.47
CA GLN A 15 27.30 15.18 10.53
C GLN A 15 26.56 16.19 9.62
N VAL A 16 25.23 16.04 9.48
CA VAL A 16 24.38 16.99 8.74
C VAL A 16 23.89 18.10 9.66
N TYR A 17 23.80 17.82 10.96
CA TYR A 17 23.36 18.80 11.95
C TYR A 17 24.35 19.95 12.05
N GLY A 18 23.84 21.16 11.77
CA GLY A 18 24.66 22.39 11.85
C GLY A 18 25.41 22.78 10.58
N LEU A 19 25.33 22.01 9.47
CA LEU A 19 25.84 22.44 8.19
C LEU A 19 25.19 23.75 7.73
N ASP A 20 25.95 24.56 6.96
CA ASP A 20 25.41 25.79 6.40
C ASP A 20 24.53 25.52 5.15
N ASP A 21 23.80 26.55 4.69
CA ASP A 21 22.85 26.41 3.59
C ASP A 21 23.54 26.12 2.24
N THR A 22 24.82 26.49 2.07
CA THR A 22 25.61 26.21 0.87
C THR A 22 26.00 24.75 0.82
N GLU A 23 26.49 24.21 1.92
CA GLU A 23 26.82 22.79 2.07
C GLU A 23 25.60 21.90 1.88
N LEU A 24 24.47 22.27 2.49
CA LEU A 24 23.19 21.54 2.36
C LEU A 24 22.67 21.56 0.90
N THR A 25 22.84 22.69 0.20
CA THR A 25 22.41 22.80 -1.22
C THR A 25 23.26 21.91 -2.12
N ARG A 26 24.57 21.85 -1.90
CA ARG A 26 25.47 20.95 -2.63
C ARG A 26 25.10 19.48 -2.35
N LEU A 27 24.94 19.15 -1.09
CA LEU A 27 24.57 17.80 -0.66
C LEU A 27 23.20 17.35 -1.22
N ALA A 28 22.25 18.28 -1.40
CA ALA A 28 20.97 17.99 -2.06
C ALA A 28 21.17 17.51 -3.51
N GLY A 29 22.15 18.05 -4.22
CA GLY A 29 22.54 17.58 -5.56
C GLY A 29 23.03 16.13 -5.53
N GLU A 30 24.00 15.82 -4.67
CA GLU A 30 24.56 14.46 -4.54
C GLU A 30 23.50 13.42 -4.14
N VAL A 31 22.62 13.76 -3.19
CA VAL A 31 21.50 12.91 -2.77
C VAL A 31 20.55 12.61 -3.92
N ARG A 32 20.21 13.63 -4.70
CA ARG A 32 19.29 13.51 -5.84
C ARG A 32 19.88 12.62 -6.93
N GLU A 33 21.13 12.85 -7.32
CA GLU A 33 21.84 12.03 -8.30
C GLU A 33 21.93 10.57 -7.87
N ARG A 34 22.27 10.31 -6.60
CA ARG A 34 22.34 8.95 -6.03
C ARG A 34 20.97 8.25 -6.05
N ILE A 35 19.88 8.96 -5.73
CA ILE A 35 18.53 8.38 -5.78
C ILE A 35 18.16 8.02 -7.22
N ILE A 36 18.39 8.90 -8.20
CA ILE A 36 18.07 8.65 -9.61
C ILE A 36 18.86 7.46 -10.13
N ASP A 37 20.17 7.44 -9.90
CA ASP A 37 21.06 6.37 -10.33
C ASP A 37 20.59 5.01 -9.78
N VAL A 38 20.51 4.87 -8.47
CA VAL A 38 20.16 3.58 -7.85
C VAL A 38 18.77 3.12 -8.23
N VAL A 39 17.75 4.00 -8.17
CA VAL A 39 16.37 3.62 -8.51
C VAL A 39 16.22 3.23 -9.98
N SER A 40 17.05 3.79 -10.88
CA SER A 40 17.05 3.38 -12.30
C SER A 40 17.40 1.89 -12.47
N HIS A 41 18.20 1.30 -11.54
CA HIS A 41 18.67 -0.08 -11.57
C HIS A 41 17.89 -1.02 -10.65
N THR A 42 17.29 -0.52 -9.57
CA THR A 42 16.55 -1.34 -8.59
C THR A 42 15.04 -1.19 -8.68
N GLY A 43 14.56 -0.16 -9.37
CA GLY A 43 13.19 0.31 -9.24
C GLY A 43 12.92 0.93 -7.86
N GLY A 44 11.74 1.53 -7.66
CA GLY A 44 11.36 2.08 -6.36
C GLY A 44 10.55 3.37 -6.46
N HIS A 45 10.45 4.08 -5.33
CA HIS A 45 9.65 5.30 -5.19
C HIS A 45 10.50 6.55 -5.52
N LEU A 46 10.61 6.87 -6.82
CA LEU A 46 11.49 7.95 -7.29
C LEU A 46 10.91 9.33 -7.03
N ALA A 47 9.75 9.63 -7.62
CA ALA A 47 9.18 10.99 -7.58
C ALA A 47 8.86 11.47 -6.15
N PRO A 48 8.29 10.65 -5.24
CA PRO A 48 8.09 11.05 -3.85
C PRO A 48 9.41 11.39 -3.13
N SER A 49 10.46 10.58 -3.34
CA SER A 49 11.76 10.76 -2.69
C SER A 49 12.49 12.01 -3.19
N LEU A 50 12.44 12.28 -4.49
CA LEU A 50 13.03 13.50 -5.05
C LEU A 50 12.33 14.78 -4.58
N GLY A 51 11.02 14.70 -4.32
CA GLY A 51 10.21 15.82 -3.86
C GLY A 51 10.53 16.32 -2.45
N VAL A 52 11.24 15.54 -1.62
CA VAL A 52 11.50 15.89 -0.21
C VAL A 52 12.99 15.91 0.16
N VAL A 53 13.90 16.03 -0.82
CA VAL A 53 15.34 16.06 -0.56
C VAL A 53 15.70 17.26 0.30
N GLU A 54 15.30 18.47 -0.08
CA GLU A 54 15.56 19.70 0.68
C GLU A 54 14.87 19.69 2.04
N LEU A 55 13.64 19.20 2.11
CA LEU A 55 12.92 19.04 3.38
C LEU A 55 13.66 18.09 4.34
N THR A 56 14.16 16.96 3.83
CA THR A 56 14.92 15.98 4.63
C THR A 56 16.20 16.60 5.18
N LEU A 57 16.98 17.29 4.34
CA LEU A 57 18.18 18.01 4.75
C LEU A 57 17.89 19.08 5.82
N ALA A 58 16.85 19.88 5.60
CA ALA A 58 16.45 20.92 6.57
C ALA A 58 16.03 20.31 7.92
N LEU A 59 15.33 19.17 7.93
CA LEU A 59 14.98 18.44 9.15
C LEU A 59 16.24 17.97 9.89
N LEU A 60 17.17 17.30 9.19
CA LEU A 60 18.39 16.75 9.79
C LEU A 60 19.38 17.85 10.22
N ALA A 61 19.40 19.00 9.55
CA ALA A 61 20.20 20.15 9.94
C ALA A 61 19.60 20.95 11.11
N THR A 62 18.34 20.71 11.47
CA THR A 62 17.63 21.43 12.53
C THR A 62 17.44 20.59 13.79
N PHE A 63 17.20 19.28 13.65
CA PHE A 63 16.90 18.35 14.75
C PHE A 63 18.02 17.33 14.92
N ASN A 64 18.40 17.08 16.18
CA ASN A 64 19.38 16.06 16.51
C ASN A 64 18.71 14.69 16.67
N LEU A 65 18.77 13.82 15.65
CA LEU A 65 18.10 12.53 15.68
C LEU A 65 18.68 11.51 16.67
N ASP A 66 19.80 11.79 17.30
CA ASP A 66 20.27 10.97 18.44
C ASP A 66 19.34 11.12 19.65
N GLU A 67 18.68 12.28 19.78
CA GLU A 67 17.74 12.60 20.85
C GLU A 67 16.30 12.70 20.31
N ASP A 68 16.08 13.54 19.29
CA ASP A 68 14.78 13.84 18.69
C ASP A 68 14.22 12.64 17.90
N LYS A 69 12.90 12.55 17.78
CA LYS A 69 12.22 11.44 17.09
C LYS A 69 11.52 11.93 15.83
N LEU A 70 11.81 11.29 14.71
CA LEU A 70 11.22 11.56 13.39
C LEU A 70 10.46 10.34 12.90
N VAL A 71 9.16 10.50 12.61
CA VAL A 71 8.30 9.47 12.04
C VAL A 71 7.85 9.90 10.65
N TRP A 72 8.21 9.12 9.64
CA TRP A 72 7.73 9.28 8.27
C TRP A 72 6.37 8.60 8.10
N ASP A 73 5.42 9.23 7.43
CA ASP A 73 4.18 8.58 7.03
C ASP A 73 4.41 7.80 5.73
N VAL A 74 3.90 6.57 5.63
CA VAL A 74 4.20 5.63 4.53
C VAL A 74 5.69 5.27 4.44
N GLY A 75 6.55 6.27 4.33
CA GLY A 75 8.01 6.12 4.22
C GLY A 75 8.53 5.87 2.80
N HIS A 76 7.67 5.89 1.78
CA HIS A 76 8.05 5.77 0.37
C HIS A 76 8.88 6.97 -0.13
N GLN A 77 8.87 8.07 0.58
CA GLN A 77 9.65 9.28 0.31
C GLN A 77 10.99 9.33 1.10
N ALA A 78 11.33 8.30 1.88
CA ALA A 78 12.42 8.36 2.87
C ALA A 78 13.81 7.98 2.30
N TYR A 79 14.02 7.97 0.99
CA TYR A 79 15.33 7.58 0.42
C TYR A 79 16.45 8.58 0.79
N ALA A 80 16.16 9.89 0.77
CA ALA A 80 17.10 10.89 1.26
C ALA A 80 17.43 10.69 2.74
N HIS A 81 16.45 10.36 3.59
CA HIS A 81 16.65 10.03 4.99
C HIS A 81 17.59 8.82 5.15
N LYS A 82 17.41 7.74 4.37
CA LYS A 82 18.30 6.57 4.42
C LYS A 82 19.74 6.94 4.03
N LEU A 83 19.94 7.69 2.97
CA LEU A 83 21.24 8.15 2.52
C LEU A 83 21.95 8.98 3.60
N LEU A 84 21.26 9.92 4.23
CA LEU A 84 21.79 10.87 5.20
C LEU A 84 21.89 10.32 6.64
N THR A 85 21.48 9.07 6.85
CA THR A 85 21.57 8.36 8.13
C THR A 85 22.51 7.16 8.08
N GLY A 86 23.61 7.28 7.31
CA GLY A 86 24.73 6.33 7.31
C GLY A 86 24.59 5.15 6.32
N ARG A 87 23.59 5.16 5.43
CA ARG A 87 23.34 4.07 4.48
C ARG A 87 23.75 4.37 3.03
N ALA A 88 24.46 5.48 2.79
CA ALA A 88 24.83 5.92 1.42
C ALA A 88 25.64 4.85 0.67
N ARG A 89 26.65 4.26 1.33
CA ARG A 89 27.55 3.25 0.71
C ARG A 89 26.81 1.96 0.35
N GLN A 90 25.75 1.61 1.06
CA GLN A 90 24.97 0.40 0.84
C GLN A 90 23.73 0.66 -0.02
N PHE A 91 23.46 1.90 -0.39
CA PHE A 91 22.20 2.29 -1.01
C PHE A 91 21.96 1.61 -2.37
N HIS A 92 23.02 1.16 -3.05
CA HIS A 92 22.92 0.34 -4.26
C HIS A 92 22.19 -1.00 -4.06
N THR A 93 22.02 -1.45 -2.80
CA THR A 93 21.28 -2.68 -2.43
C THR A 93 19.80 -2.41 -2.11
N LEU A 94 19.31 -1.20 -2.41
CA LEU A 94 17.92 -0.79 -2.13
C LEU A 94 16.93 -1.80 -2.71
N ARG A 95 16.00 -2.31 -1.87
CA ARG A 95 14.92 -3.25 -2.23
C ARG A 95 15.40 -4.62 -2.76
N THR A 96 16.68 -4.93 -2.62
CA THR A 96 17.21 -6.26 -2.95
C THR A 96 17.23 -7.16 -1.69
N LEU A 97 17.15 -8.46 -1.87
CA LEU A 97 17.17 -9.42 -0.77
C LEU A 97 18.43 -9.28 0.07
N GLY A 98 18.28 -9.12 1.39
CA GLY A 98 19.38 -8.89 2.33
C GLY A 98 19.99 -7.49 2.25
N GLY A 99 19.46 -6.60 1.42
CA GLY A 99 19.86 -5.22 1.28
C GLY A 99 18.96 -4.25 2.05
N ILE A 100 19.02 -2.96 1.67
CA ILE A 100 18.25 -1.89 2.29
C ILE A 100 16.77 -2.00 1.91
N SER A 101 15.88 -1.92 2.90
CA SER A 101 14.44 -1.88 2.71
C SER A 101 13.98 -0.62 1.96
N GLY A 102 12.89 -0.72 1.20
CA GLY A 102 12.25 0.42 0.55
C GLY A 102 11.57 1.41 1.50
N PHE A 103 11.37 1.04 2.78
CA PHE A 103 10.70 1.83 3.80
C PHE A 103 11.56 1.92 5.07
N PRO A 104 11.38 2.95 5.93
CA PRO A 104 11.99 3.01 7.26
C PRO A 104 11.70 1.77 8.10
N ARG A 105 12.74 1.20 8.70
CA ARG A 105 12.68 -0.05 9.49
C ARG A 105 13.61 0.03 10.70
N PRO A 106 13.11 0.00 11.94
CA PRO A 106 13.94 0.13 13.16
C PRO A 106 15.04 -0.91 13.29
N SER A 107 14.86 -2.11 12.72
CA SER A 107 15.91 -3.14 12.71
C SER A 107 17.03 -2.87 11.70
N GLU A 108 16.87 -1.89 10.80
CA GLU A 108 17.87 -1.50 9.81
C GLU A 108 18.73 -0.33 10.29
N SER A 109 18.13 0.61 11.02
CA SER A 109 18.82 1.81 11.51
C SER A 109 18.18 2.33 12.80
N PRO A 110 18.97 2.81 13.80
CA PRO A 110 18.43 3.45 15.00
C PRO A 110 17.71 4.78 14.70
N TYR A 111 17.94 5.35 13.51
CA TYR A 111 17.30 6.59 13.06
C TYR A 111 15.94 6.35 12.35
N ASP A 112 15.58 5.12 12.08
CA ASP A 112 14.25 4.72 11.66
C ASP A 112 13.38 4.50 12.91
N HIS A 113 12.96 5.60 13.56
CA HIS A 113 12.33 5.57 14.89
C HIS A 113 11.00 4.81 14.94
N PHE A 114 10.35 4.60 13.79
CA PHE A 114 9.13 3.82 13.66
C PHE A 114 9.09 3.09 12.31
N GLY A 115 8.69 1.83 12.31
CA GLY A 115 8.50 1.05 11.09
C GLY A 115 7.23 1.47 10.37
N VAL A 116 7.35 1.75 9.07
CA VAL A 116 6.23 2.25 8.26
C VAL A 116 6.16 1.51 6.92
N GLY A 117 5.10 1.75 6.18
CA GLY A 117 4.80 1.13 4.88
C GLY A 117 3.35 1.42 4.47
N HIS A 118 2.43 1.42 5.44
CA HIS A 118 1.06 1.87 5.27
C HIS A 118 0.92 3.34 5.66
N SER A 119 -0.02 4.04 5.05
CA SER A 119 -0.24 5.47 5.26
C SER A 119 -0.93 5.80 6.58
N SER A 120 -0.85 7.07 6.97
CA SER A 120 -1.74 7.73 7.94
C SER A 120 -1.50 7.38 9.41
N THR A 121 -0.46 6.60 9.72
CA THR A 121 -0.13 6.15 11.09
C THR A 121 0.82 7.09 11.82
N SER A 122 1.51 7.99 11.12
CA SER A 122 2.64 8.77 11.64
C SER A 122 2.24 9.70 12.78
N ILE A 123 1.09 10.38 12.69
CA ILE A 123 0.62 11.33 13.71
C ILE A 123 0.30 10.59 15.00
N SER A 124 -0.42 9.47 14.92
CA SER A 124 -0.76 8.65 16.09
C SER A 124 0.48 8.07 16.77
N ALA A 125 1.44 7.54 15.99
CA ALA A 125 2.70 7.02 16.49
C ALA A 125 3.53 8.12 17.18
N ALA A 126 3.68 9.27 16.52
CA ALA A 126 4.42 10.41 17.08
C ALA A 126 3.75 11.00 18.32
N LEU A 127 2.41 11.05 18.37
CA LEU A 127 1.68 11.49 19.58
C LEU A 127 1.93 10.53 20.75
N GLY A 128 1.94 9.21 20.51
CA GLY A 128 2.32 8.23 21.52
C GLY A 128 3.74 8.43 22.04
N MET A 129 4.72 8.71 21.15
CA MET A 129 6.10 9.04 21.52
C MET A 129 6.18 10.35 22.32
N ALA A 130 5.42 11.38 21.94
CA ALA A 130 5.38 12.65 22.66
C ALA A 130 4.83 12.47 24.10
N LEU A 131 3.78 11.67 24.25
CA LEU A 131 3.26 11.34 25.58
C LEU A 131 4.27 10.56 26.41
N ALA A 132 4.94 9.55 25.83
CA ALA A 132 5.96 8.76 26.51
C ALA A 132 7.15 9.64 26.95
N ARG A 133 7.61 10.57 26.08
CA ARG A 133 8.62 11.58 26.41
C ARG A 133 8.22 12.39 27.64
N ASP A 134 6.99 12.92 27.67
CA ASP A 134 6.51 13.77 28.76
C ASP A 134 6.40 12.99 30.07
N LEU A 135 5.90 11.76 30.04
CA LEU A 135 5.84 10.86 31.20
C LEU A 135 7.21 10.49 31.75
N ALA A 136 8.22 10.39 30.88
CA ALA A 136 9.61 10.15 31.26
C ALA A 136 10.34 11.43 31.74
N GLY A 137 9.69 12.60 31.72
CA GLY A 137 10.31 13.88 32.08
C GLY A 137 11.36 14.37 31.09
N LEU A 138 11.36 13.83 29.87
CA LEU A 138 12.28 14.20 28.79
C LEU A 138 11.73 15.40 27.99
N ARG A 139 12.58 16.04 27.16
CA ARG A 139 12.22 17.27 26.46
C ARG A 139 12.54 17.28 24.96
N HIS A 140 13.03 16.18 24.41
CA HIS A 140 13.35 16.09 22.99
C HIS A 140 12.13 16.37 22.10
N HIS A 141 12.37 16.73 20.85
CA HIS A 141 11.30 16.95 19.88
C HIS A 141 10.78 15.62 19.33
N VAL A 142 9.51 15.59 18.98
CA VAL A 142 8.90 14.49 18.23
C VAL A 142 8.22 15.09 17.00
N LEU A 143 8.55 14.52 15.83
CA LEU A 143 8.10 14.99 14.54
C LEU A 143 7.38 13.88 13.77
N ALA A 144 6.29 14.23 13.08
CA ALA A 144 5.64 13.40 12.09
C ALA A 144 5.66 14.12 10.73
N VAL A 145 6.13 13.46 9.68
CA VAL A 145 6.07 13.98 8.30
C VAL A 145 5.01 13.21 7.56
N ILE A 146 3.92 13.86 7.20
CA ILE A 146 2.76 13.26 6.54
C ILE A 146 2.45 13.94 5.21
N GLY A 147 2.13 13.15 4.17
CA GLY A 147 1.66 13.66 2.89
C GLY A 147 0.19 14.10 2.95
N ASP A 148 -0.18 15.03 2.09
CA ASP A 148 -1.54 15.55 1.92
C ASP A 148 -2.56 14.45 1.56
N GLY A 149 -2.17 13.46 0.73
CA GLY A 149 -3.00 12.29 0.46
C GLY A 149 -3.26 11.43 1.69
N SER A 150 -2.22 11.15 2.48
CA SER A 150 -2.34 10.36 3.71
C SER A 150 -3.14 11.08 4.81
N LEU A 151 -3.11 12.42 4.82
CA LEU A 151 -3.85 13.24 5.78
C LEU A 151 -5.38 13.10 5.63
N THR A 152 -5.87 12.66 4.47
CA THR A 152 -7.31 12.50 4.23
C THR A 152 -7.92 11.27 4.90
N ALA A 153 -7.11 10.33 5.36
CA ALA A 153 -7.58 9.11 6.02
C ALA A 153 -8.10 9.34 7.44
N GLY A 154 -9.05 8.51 7.87
CA GLY A 154 -9.68 8.61 9.18
C GLY A 154 -8.67 8.59 10.33
N GLU A 155 -7.72 7.65 10.32
CA GLU A 155 -6.71 7.52 11.39
C GLU A 155 -5.84 8.78 11.55
N ALA A 156 -5.47 9.44 10.45
CA ALA A 156 -4.74 10.70 10.51
C ALA A 156 -5.57 11.82 11.16
N LEU A 157 -6.88 11.90 10.82
CA LEU A 157 -7.81 12.86 11.41
C LEU A 157 -8.07 12.58 12.89
N GLU A 158 -8.18 11.31 13.29
CA GLU A 158 -8.27 10.86 14.68
C GLU A 158 -7.01 11.25 15.45
N GLY A 159 -5.83 11.05 14.87
CA GLY A 159 -4.53 11.46 15.43
C GLY A 159 -4.45 12.97 15.65
N LEU A 160 -4.85 13.78 14.66
CA LEU A 160 -4.91 15.23 14.78
C LEU A 160 -5.89 15.68 15.88
N ASN A 161 -7.08 15.11 15.90
CA ASN A 161 -8.10 15.44 16.89
C ASN A 161 -7.62 15.17 18.32
N LEU A 162 -7.00 14.01 18.55
CA LEU A 162 -6.46 13.64 19.86
C LEU A 162 -5.25 14.52 20.24
N ALA A 163 -4.36 14.80 19.29
CA ALA A 163 -3.18 15.65 19.52
C ALA A 163 -3.57 17.06 19.99
N GLY A 164 -4.57 17.66 19.32
CA GLY A 164 -5.10 18.97 19.73
C GLY A 164 -5.81 18.95 21.08
N HIS A 165 -6.52 17.84 21.40
CA HIS A 165 -7.16 17.67 22.71
C HIS A 165 -6.12 17.55 23.83
N MET A 166 -5.08 16.75 23.63
CA MET A 166 -4.02 16.52 24.62
C MET A 166 -3.08 17.72 24.80
N GLY A 167 -2.95 18.58 23.78
CA GLY A 167 -2.10 19.76 23.83
C GLY A 167 -0.62 19.44 24.04
N ARG A 168 -0.14 18.24 23.64
CA ARG A 168 1.26 17.85 23.79
C ARG A 168 2.14 18.49 22.72
N ARG A 169 3.39 18.79 23.06
CA ARG A 169 4.37 19.32 22.11
C ARG A 169 4.71 18.27 21.07
N LEU A 170 4.19 18.44 19.87
CA LEU A 170 4.33 17.59 18.69
C LEU A 170 4.45 18.48 17.46
N ILE A 171 5.37 18.19 16.55
CA ILE A 171 5.48 18.90 15.28
C ILE A 171 4.99 17.97 14.16
N VAL A 172 3.91 18.36 13.50
CA VAL A 172 3.41 17.69 12.29
C VAL A 172 3.84 18.51 11.08
N VAL A 173 4.65 17.93 10.22
CA VAL A 173 5.06 18.51 8.94
C VAL A 173 4.14 17.95 7.84
N LEU A 174 3.24 18.79 7.36
CA LEU A 174 2.38 18.47 6.22
C LEU A 174 3.14 18.73 4.92
N ASN A 175 3.52 17.67 4.23
CA ASN A 175 4.13 17.70 2.92
C ASN A 175 3.03 17.72 1.83
N ASP A 176 2.69 18.91 1.36
CA ASP A 176 1.64 19.13 0.37
C ASP A 176 2.25 19.23 -1.04
N ASN A 177 1.94 18.27 -1.89
CA ASN A 177 2.31 18.27 -3.30
C ASN A 177 1.09 18.07 -4.24
N GLU A 178 -0.12 18.19 -3.70
CA GLU A 178 -1.41 18.06 -4.38
C GLU A 178 -1.64 16.66 -5.01
N MET A 179 -0.86 15.64 -4.60
CA MET A 179 -0.92 14.29 -5.17
C MET A 179 -0.73 13.20 -4.10
N SER A 180 -1.52 12.13 -4.23
CA SER A 180 -1.20 10.81 -3.67
C SER A 180 -0.42 9.97 -4.72
N ILE A 181 -0.86 8.79 -5.08
CA ILE A 181 -0.36 8.09 -6.30
C ILE A 181 -0.86 8.83 -7.55
N SER A 182 -2.14 9.15 -7.60
CA SER A 182 -2.83 10.01 -8.57
C SER A 182 -3.16 11.39 -7.94
N PRO A 183 -3.74 12.34 -8.68
CA PRO A 183 -4.25 13.58 -8.10
C PRO A 183 -5.19 13.30 -6.93
N ASN A 184 -5.04 14.04 -5.84
CA ASN A 184 -5.84 13.83 -4.65
C ASN A 184 -7.33 14.06 -4.88
N VAL A 185 -8.14 13.22 -4.25
CA VAL A 185 -9.61 13.31 -4.26
C VAL A 185 -10.15 13.79 -2.90
N GLY A 186 -11.37 14.31 -2.92
CA GLY A 186 -12.10 14.69 -1.71
C GLY A 186 -12.07 16.18 -1.39
N ALA A 187 -13.01 16.59 -0.53
CA ALA A 187 -13.24 17.98 -0.18
C ALA A 187 -12.07 18.62 0.59
N LEU A 188 -11.39 17.84 1.42
CA LEU A 188 -10.24 18.31 2.21
C LEU A 188 -9.08 18.70 1.29
N SER A 189 -8.76 17.86 0.31
CA SER A 189 -7.74 18.17 -0.69
C SER A 189 -8.08 19.41 -1.50
N LEU A 190 -9.35 19.51 -1.97
CA LEU A 190 -9.84 20.70 -2.65
C LEU A 190 -9.79 21.96 -1.77
N PHE A 191 -10.00 21.82 -0.47
CA PHE A 191 -9.89 22.94 0.47
C PHE A 191 -8.44 23.41 0.60
N LEU A 192 -7.49 22.51 0.76
CA LEU A 192 -6.07 22.84 0.84
C LEU A 192 -5.57 23.49 -0.46
N SER A 193 -5.90 22.97 -1.63
CA SER A 193 -5.47 23.50 -2.93
C SER A 193 -6.18 24.80 -3.35
N ARG A 194 -7.50 24.93 -3.12
CA ARG A 194 -8.30 26.12 -3.51
C ARG A 194 -7.95 27.36 -2.71
N THR A 195 -7.64 27.23 -1.44
CA THR A 195 -7.28 28.37 -0.57
C THR A 195 -5.97 29.02 -1.02
N LEU A 196 -5.17 28.35 -1.84
CA LEU A 196 -3.91 28.85 -2.39
C LEU A 196 -4.07 29.64 -3.71
N SER A 197 -5.25 29.59 -4.37
CA SER A 197 -5.43 30.31 -5.64
C SER A 197 -5.67 31.81 -5.38
N ARG A 198 -4.62 32.62 -5.52
CA ARG A 198 -4.65 34.09 -5.39
C ARG A 198 -5.71 34.78 -6.30
N ARG A 199 -6.23 34.09 -7.32
CA ARG A 199 -7.29 34.62 -8.22
C ARG A 199 -8.64 34.63 -7.54
N TRP A 200 -9.04 33.54 -6.88
CA TRP A 200 -10.36 33.43 -6.23
C TRP A 200 -10.47 34.39 -5.04
N VAL A 201 -9.46 34.44 -4.17
CA VAL A 201 -9.41 35.39 -3.02
C VAL A 201 -9.52 36.83 -3.51
N ARG A 202 -8.86 37.19 -4.62
CA ARG A 202 -8.95 38.53 -5.20
C ARG A 202 -10.32 38.84 -5.81
N GLN A 203 -10.97 37.83 -6.39
CA GLN A 203 -12.27 37.99 -7.04
C GLN A 203 -13.39 38.11 -6.00
N THR A 204 -13.42 37.26 -4.99
CA THR A 204 -14.37 37.33 -3.87
C THR A 204 -14.19 38.63 -3.07
N ARG A 205 -12.94 39.07 -2.83
CA ARG A 205 -12.66 40.38 -2.22
C ARG A 205 -13.25 41.53 -3.02
N ARG A 206 -13.13 41.52 -4.35
CA ARG A 206 -13.71 42.56 -5.21
C ARG A 206 -15.24 42.60 -5.11
N GLU A 207 -15.87 41.46 -5.06
CA GLU A 207 -17.33 41.36 -4.99
C GLU A 207 -17.86 41.74 -3.62
N VAL A 208 -17.23 41.31 -2.52
CA VAL A 208 -17.59 41.70 -1.18
C VAL A 208 -17.38 43.21 -0.97
N LEU A 209 -16.25 43.77 -1.41
CA LEU A 209 -16.03 45.24 -1.32
C LEU A 209 -16.98 46.01 -2.22
N LYS A 210 -17.36 45.52 -3.38
CA LYS A 210 -18.41 46.13 -4.22
C LYS A 210 -19.77 46.08 -3.52
N PHE A 211 -20.14 44.95 -2.94
CA PHE A 211 -21.37 44.81 -2.17
C PHE A 211 -21.41 45.75 -0.95
N LEU A 212 -20.34 45.80 -0.14
CA LEU A 212 -20.26 46.70 0.99
C LEU A 212 -20.36 48.18 0.57
N ARG A 213 -19.73 48.59 -0.54
CA ARG A 213 -19.82 49.95 -1.08
C ARG A 213 -21.20 50.30 -1.65
N SER A 214 -22.00 49.30 -2.02
CA SER A 214 -23.36 49.54 -2.53
C SER A 214 -24.40 49.81 -1.46
N ILE A 215 -24.07 49.68 -0.15
CA ILE A 215 -24.98 49.95 0.95
C ILE A 215 -25.06 51.46 1.18
N PRO A 216 -26.24 52.12 1.00
CA PRO A 216 -26.38 53.58 1.18
C PRO A 216 -26.10 54.00 2.61
N ARG A 217 -25.41 55.15 2.81
CA ARG A 217 -25.08 55.84 4.07
C ARG A 217 -24.06 55.19 5.02
N ILE A 218 -23.80 53.87 4.93
CA ILE A 218 -22.91 53.17 5.89
C ILE A 218 -21.79 52.41 5.15
N GLY A 219 -21.95 52.11 3.85
CA GLY A 219 -21.11 51.22 3.07
C GLY A 219 -19.65 51.66 2.94
N GLN A 220 -19.36 52.98 2.89
CA GLN A 220 -17.98 53.48 2.84
C GLN A 220 -17.26 53.28 4.18
N LYS A 221 -17.94 53.45 5.32
CA LYS A 221 -17.36 53.23 6.66
C LYS A 221 -17.12 51.71 6.88
N LEU A 222 -18.07 50.86 6.49
CA LEU A 222 -17.93 49.42 6.58
C LEU A 222 -16.80 48.87 5.67
N ALA A 223 -16.64 49.44 4.46
CA ALA A 223 -15.53 49.08 3.57
C ALA A 223 -14.16 49.48 4.13
N VAL A 224 -14.07 50.62 4.84
CA VAL A 224 -12.85 51.07 5.53
C VAL A 224 -12.55 50.23 6.78
N TYR A 225 -13.58 49.82 7.54
CA TYR A 225 -13.42 48.89 8.66
C TYR A 225 -13.03 47.48 8.16
N ALA A 226 -13.63 47.01 7.08
CA ALA A 226 -13.25 45.76 6.44
C ALA A 226 -11.80 45.79 5.90
N GLN A 227 -11.32 46.94 5.40
CA GLN A 227 -9.93 47.13 5.00
C GLN A 227 -8.96 47.22 6.19
N ARG A 228 -9.38 47.79 7.32
CA ARG A 228 -8.57 47.81 8.56
C ARG A 228 -8.60 46.47 9.31
N GLY A 229 -9.68 45.70 9.18
CA GLY A 229 -9.83 44.31 9.68
C GLY A 229 -9.20 43.25 8.75
N GLU A 230 -8.33 43.67 7.85
CA GLU A 230 -7.73 42.80 6.79
C GLU A 230 -7.02 41.55 7.36
N TRP A 231 -6.52 41.62 8.58
CA TRP A 231 -5.94 40.46 9.28
C TRP A 231 -7.00 39.44 9.71
N SER A 232 -8.17 39.87 10.20
CA SER A 232 -9.25 38.93 10.61
C SER A 232 -9.96 38.28 9.44
N PHE A 233 -10.05 38.93 8.26
CA PHE A 233 -10.68 38.38 7.06
C PHE A 233 -9.75 37.43 6.28
N LYS A 234 -8.43 37.62 6.35
CA LYS A 234 -7.45 36.68 5.79
C LYS A 234 -7.41 35.37 6.57
N SER A 235 -7.60 35.42 7.87
CA SER A 235 -7.69 34.25 8.75
C SER A 235 -8.89 33.35 8.43
N PHE A 236 -10.02 33.93 7.97
CA PHE A 236 -11.26 33.19 7.74
C PHE A 236 -11.28 32.26 6.53
N PHE A 237 -10.25 32.29 5.65
CA PHE A 237 -10.17 31.48 4.43
C PHE A 237 -8.76 30.94 4.17
N THR A 238 -7.99 30.68 5.21
CA THR A 238 -6.64 30.10 5.07
C THR A 238 -6.68 28.59 5.34
N PRO A 239 -5.78 27.78 4.74
CA PRO A 239 -5.63 26.35 5.05
C PRO A 239 -5.46 26.09 6.56
N GLY A 240 -4.93 27.07 7.30
CA GLY A 240 -4.72 27.00 8.74
C GLY A 240 -5.98 26.85 9.58
N MET A 241 -7.14 27.37 9.13
CA MET A 241 -8.35 27.36 9.96
C MET A 241 -8.77 26.01 10.49
N LEU A 242 -8.68 24.95 9.68
CA LEU A 242 -9.02 23.60 10.10
C LEU A 242 -8.10 23.14 11.24
N PHE A 243 -6.81 23.39 11.10
CA PHE A 243 -5.81 22.95 12.07
C PHE A 243 -5.86 23.81 13.33
N GLU A 244 -6.11 25.13 13.21
CA GLU A 244 -6.34 26.01 14.34
C GLU A 244 -7.61 25.64 15.12
N ALA A 245 -8.68 25.23 14.45
CA ALA A 245 -9.88 24.69 15.08
C ALA A 245 -9.59 23.39 15.86
N LEU A 246 -8.62 22.59 15.40
CA LEU A 246 -8.09 21.43 16.11
C LEU A 246 -7.01 21.80 17.14
N ARG A 247 -6.82 23.09 17.47
CA ARG A 247 -5.86 23.63 18.45
C ARG A 247 -4.39 23.42 18.08
N PHE A 248 -4.07 23.32 16.80
CA PHE A 248 -2.69 23.36 16.33
C PHE A 248 -2.26 24.81 16.09
N THR A 249 -1.01 25.12 16.41
CA THR A 249 -0.37 26.33 15.88
C THR A 249 0.01 26.06 14.42
N TYR A 250 -0.61 26.77 13.49
CA TYR A 250 -0.36 26.61 12.05
C TYR A 250 0.75 27.53 11.58
N ILE A 251 1.74 26.98 10.87
CA ILE A 251 2.83 27.71 10.23
C ILE A 251 2.84 27.35 8.73
N GLY A 252 2.86 28.34 7.85
CA GLY A 252 3.01 28.11 6.43
C GLY A 252 1.93 28.77 5.56
N PRO A 253 1.81 28.39 4.27
CA PRO A 253 2.66 27.41 3.58
C PRO A 253 4.08 27.91 3.31
N VAL A 254 5.06 27.03 3.41
CA VAL A 254 6.49 27.27 3.19
C VAL A 254 6.92 26.57 1.89
N ASP A 255 7.83 27.18 1.13
CA ASP A 255 8.42 26.53 -0.02
C ASP A 255 9.34 25.39 0.44
N GLY A 256 9.00 24.16 0.06
CA GLY A 256 9.71 22.93 0.44
C GLY A 256 11.02 22.69 -0.32
N HIS A 257 11.39 23.58 -1.24
CA HIS A 257 12.64 23.53 -1.98
C HIS A 257 13.59 24.69 -1.62
N ASP A 258 13.20 25.57 -0.69
CA ASP A 258 14.05 26.61 -0.11
C ASP A 258 14.55 26.16 1.27
N ILE A 259 15.79 25.64 1.33
CA ILE A 259 16.42 25.11 2.55
C ILE A 259 16.48 26.18 3.66
N THR A 260 16.82 27.41 3.33
CA THR A 260 16.92 28.53 4.27
C THR A 260 15.56 28.83 4.90
N ALA A 261 14.52 28.92 4.06
CA ALA A 261 13.16 29.13 4.54
C ALA A 261 12.67 27.95 5.41
N LEU A 262 12.93 26.72 4.98
CA LEU A 262 12.57 25.50 5.74
C LEU A 262 13.21 25.49 7.12
N ARG A 263 14.54 25.67 7.21
CA ARG A 263 15.27 25.69 8.49
C ARG A 263 14.72 26.75 9.44
N ARG A 264 14.52 27.97 8.93
CA ARG A 264 13.95 29.07 9.75
C ARG A 264 12.58 28.70 10.34
N HIS A 265 11.69 28.10 9.52
CA HIS A 265 10.35 27.76 9.99
C HIS A 265 10.34 26.50 10.89
N LEU A 266 11.24 25.55 10.66
CA LEU A 266 11.45 24.41 11.55
C LEU A 266 11.96 24.86 12.93
N GLN A 267 12.91 25.81 12.97
CA GLN A 267 13.38 26.40 14.21
C GLN A 267 12.26 27.18 14.93
N MET A 268 11.42 27.90 14.20
CA MET A 268 10.23 28.57 14.78
C MET A 268 9.25 27.52 15.36
N ALA A 269 9.00 26.42 14.66
CA ALA A 269 8.14 25.35 15.16
C ALA A 269 8.72 24.67 16.40
N ALA A 270 10.04 24.46 16.43
CA ALA A 270 10.76 23.87 17.57
C ALA A 270 10.70 24.77 18.84
N ALA A 271 10.68 26.08 18.66
CA ALA A 271 10.62 27.06 19.76
C ALA A 271 9.23 27.18 20.41
N ILE A 272 8.17 26.62 19.81
CA ILE A 272 6.82 26.64 20.39
C ILE A 272 6.71 25.52 21.42
N GLU A 273 6.49 25.89 22.66
CA GLU A 273 6.38 24.96 23.78
C GLU A 273 4.92 24.57 24.10
N ASP A 274 3.97 25.41 23.75
CA ASP A 274 2.56 25.23 24.07
C ASP A 274 1.79 24.54 22.92
N GLY A 275 1.52 23.25 23.10
CA GLY A 275 0.65 22.49 22.20
C GLY A 275 1.32 21.97 20.92
N PRO A 276 0.54 21.34 20.05
CA PRO A 276 1.02 20.81 18.79
C PRO A 276 1.14 21.90 17.72
N VAL A 277 2.13 21.73 16.84
CA VAL A 277 2.41 22.62 15.70
C VAL A 277 2.17 21.86 14.40
N LEU A 278 1.54 22.49 13.42
CA LEU A 278 1.46 22.00 12.05
C LEU A 278 2.23 22.95 11.13
N LEU A 279 3.34 22.45 10.59
CA LEU A 279 4.13 23.14 9.57
C LEU A 279 3.69 22.64 8.18
N HIS A 280 3.07 23.53 7.40
CA HIS A 280 2.62 23.24 6.05
C HIS A 280 3.73 23.56 5.05
N VAL A 281 4.24 22.55 4.37
CA VAL A 281 5.34 22.65 3.40
C VAL A 281 4.82 22.25 2.02
N ARG A 282 5.07 23.09 1.01
CA ARG A 282 4.71 22.80 -0.37
C ARG A 282 5.90 22.26 -1.14
N THR A 283 5.74 21.08 -1.72
CA THR A 283 6.78 20.43 -2.52
C THR A 283 6.30 20.09 -3.92
N GLN A 284 7.23 19.67 -4.77
CA GLN A 284 6.94 19.18 -6.12
C GLN A 284 7.48 17.76 -6.27
N LYS A 285 6.61 16.79 -6.56
CA LYS A 285 7.03 15.42 -6.86
C LYS A 285 7.98 15.39 -8.05
N GLY A 286 9.06 14.58 -7.93
CA GLY A 286 10.04 14.42 -9.00
C GLY A 286 11.02 15.58 -9.15
N LYS A 287 11.07 16.53 -8.21
CA LYS A 287 11.90 17.75 -8.26
C LYS A 287 13.35 17.48 -8.67
N GLY A 288 13.80 18.21 -9.71
CA GLY A 288 15.17 18.12 -10.23
C GLY A 288 15.39 16.95 -11.20
N TYR A 289 14.33 16.22 -11.59
CA TYR A 289 14.40 15.21 -12.65
C TYR A 289 13.22 15.38 -13.62
N ALA A 290 13.45 16.00 -14.75
CA ALA A 290 12.43 16.42 -15.70
C ALA A 290 11.42 15.31 -16.09
N PRO A 291 11.83 14.04 -16.35
CA PRO A 291 10.86 12.98 -16.63
C PRO A 291 9.88 12.73 -15.48
N ALA A 292 10.35 12.78 -14.23
CA ALA A 292 9.51 12.57 -13.06
C ALA A 292 8.62 13.78 -12.72
N GLU A 293 9.08 15.01 -13.00
CA GLU A 293 8.26 16.22 -12.88
C GLU A 293 7.12 16.23 -13.89
N GLN A 294 7.36 15.73 -15.12
CA GLN A 294 6.34 15.67 -16.18
C GLN A 294 5.32 14.56 -15.97
N ASN A 295 5.72 13.44 -15.40
CA ASN A 295 4.82 12.31 -15.12
C ASN A 295 5.04 11.71 -13.72
N PRO A 296 4.68 12.44 -12.66
CA PRO A 296 4.91 11.99 -11.29
C PRO A 296 4.16 10.72 -10.91
N THR A 297 3.07 10.39 -11.58
CA THR A 297 2.30 9.14 -11.38
C THR A 297 3.11 7.93 -11.84
N LEU A 298 3.71 7.96 -13.03
CA LEU A 298 4.57 6.89 -13.54
C LEU A 298 5.77 6.64 -12.60
N TYR A 299 6.37 7.73 -12.13
CA TYR A 299 7.56 7.67 -11.25
C TYR A 299 7.21 7.62 -9.75
N HIS A 300 5.94 7.46 -9.40
CA HIS A 300 5.57 7.20 -7.99
C HIS A 300 6.18 5.88 -7.51
N GLY A 301 6.02 4.81 -8.29
CA GLY A 301 6.61 3.49 -8.06
C GLY A 301 7.09 2.91 -9.39
N VAL A 302 8.30 3.30 -9.82
CA VAL A 302 8.84 2.98 -11.14
C VAL A 302 9.63 1.66 -11.12
N GLY A 303 9.53 0.89 -12.22
CA GLY A 303 10.43 -0.24 -12.51
C GLY A 303 11.80 0.25 -12.98
N LEU A 304 12.54 -0.64 -13.67
CA LEU A 304 13.84 -0.28 -14.25
C LEU A 304 13.67 0.73 -15.41
N PHE A 305 14.55 1.72 -15.50
CA PHE A 305 14.50 2.73 -16.55
C PHE A 305 15.92 3.24 -16.90
N THR A 306 16.05 3.92 -18.03
CA THR A 306 17.29 4.59 -18.41
C THR A 306 17.37 5.96 -17.74
N SER A 307 18.35 6.20 -16.88
CA SER A 307 18.46 7.43 -16.07
C SER A 307 18.51 8.71 -16.88
N GLU A 308 19.19 8.71 -18.06
CA GLU A 308 19.35 9.90 -18.91
C GLU A 308 18.05 10.30 -19.61
N THR A 309 17.20 9.34 -19.97
CA THR A 309 15.98 9.60 -20.76
C THR A 309 14.69 9.44 -19.98
N GLY A 310 14.75 8.79 -18.82
CA GLY A 310 13.58 8.42 -18.04
C GLY A 310 12.75 7.28 -18.64
N LYS A 311 13.14 6.72 -19.80
CA LYS A 311 12.32 5.70 -20.47
C LYS A 311 12.35 4.38 -19.69
N PRO A 312 11.19 3.82 -19.31
CA PRO A 312 11.12 2.48 -18.72
C PRO A 312 11.78 1.45 -19.63
N LEU A 313 12.54 0.53 -19.05
CA LEU A 313 13.07 -0.60 -19.79
C LEU A 313 11.93 -1.54 -20.20
N PRO A 314 11.95 -2.11 -21.42
CA PRO A 314 10.91 -3.04 -21.86
C PRO A 314 10.78 -4.21 -20.88
N SER A 315 9.57 -4.52 -20.47
CA SER A 315 9.32 -5.79 -19.77
C SER A 315 9.58 -6.95 -20.71
N LYS A 316 10.29 -7.98 -20.23
CA LYS A 316 10.69 -9.14 -21.06
C LYS A 316 9.53 -10.10 -21.41
N GLY A 317 8.26 -9.73 -21.20
CA GLY A 317 7.12 -10.63 -21.40
C GLY A 317 6.01 -10.04 -22.26
N THR A 318 5.40 -10.88 -23.10
CA THR A 318 4.17 -10.59 -23.86
C THR A 318 2.91 -10.99 -23.12
N VAL A 319 3.05 -11.69 -21.97
CA VAL A 319 1.93 -12.18 -21.17
C VAL A 319 1.35 -11.03 -20.34
N PRO A 320 0.04 -10.78 -20.42
CA PRO A 320 -0.60 -9.73 -19.63
C PRO A 320 -0.53 -10.03 -18.13
N SER A 321 -0.51 -8.99 -17.31
CA SER A 321 -0.60 -9.13 -15.85
C SER A 321 -2.01 -9.52 -15.43
N PHE A 322 -2.14 -10.14 -14.24
CA PHE A 322 -3.46 -10.39 -13.63
C PHE A 322 -4.26 -9.08 -13.50
N THR A 323 -3.63 -7.99 -13.08
CA THR A 323 -4.24 -6.66 -12.98
C THR A 323 -4.82 -6.18 -14.32
N THR A 324 -4.07 -6.36 -15.42
CA THR A 324 -4.53 -5.98 -16.78
C THR A 324 -5.72 -6.82 -17.22
N VAL A 325 -5.70 -8.13 -16.97
CA VAL A 325 -6.81 -9.04 -17.32
C VAL A 325 -8.03 -8.72 -16.47
N PHE A 326 -7.85 -8.45 -15.18
CA PHE A 326 -8.93 -8.01 -14.29
C PHE A 326 -9.61 -6.74 -14.81
N GLY A 327 -8.84 -5.67 -15.07
CA GLY A 327 -9.39 -4.39 -15.52
C GLY A 327 -10.16 -4.51 -16.82
N LYS A 328 -9.61 -5.22 -17.82
CA LYS A 328 -10.29 -5.48 -19.08
C LYS A 328 -11.59 -6.27 -18.90
N THR A 329 -11.54 -7.34 -18.10
CA THR A 329 -12.73 -8.16 -17.84
C THR A 329 -13.81 -7.38 -17.12
N LEU A 330 -13.43 -6.51 -16.18
CA LEU A 330 -14.38 -5.66 -15.46
C LEU A 330 -15.10 -4.69 -16.41
N VAL A 331 -14.37 -4.09 -17.35
CA VAL A 331 -14.96 -3.24 -18.40
C VAL A 331 -15.93 -4.05 -19.28
N ASP A 332 -15.50 -5.21 -19.78
CA ASP A 332 -16.32 -6.07 -20.65
C ASP A 332 -17.64 -6.51 -19.95
N LEU A 333 -17.59 -6.79 -18.64
CA LEU A 333 -18.77 -7.15 -17.85
C LEU A 333 -19.67 -5.93 -17.60
N ALA A 334 -19.10 -4.76 -17.37
CA ALA A 334 -19.84 -3.53 -17.10
C ALA A 334 -20.49 -2.93 -18.35
N GLU A 335 -20.06 -3.31 -19.56
CA GLU A 335 -20.76 -2.97 -20.80
C GLU A 335 -22.13 -3.67 -20.91
N ARG A 336 -22.30 -4.78 -20.18
CA ARG A 336 -23.53 -5.60 -20.20
C ARG A 336 -24.38 -5.45 -18.94
N ASP A 337 -23.83 -4.85 -17.87
CA ASP A 337 -24.52 -4.64 -16.60
C ASP A 337 -24.21 -3.24 -16.05
N ASP A 338 -25.18 -2.35 -16.13
CA ASP A 338 -25.07 -0.96 -15.69
C ASP A 338 -25.07 -0.79 -14.16
N LYS A 339 -25.36 -1.85 -13.40
CA LYS A 339 -25.30 -1.86 -11.94
C LYS A 339 -23.89 -2.02 -11.40
N ILE A 340 -22.91 -2.40 -12.22
CA ILE A 340 -21.52 -2.56 -11.80
C ILE A 340 -20.90 -1.19 -11.56
N ILE A 341 -20.40 -0.98 -10.33
CA ILE A 341 -19.69 0.24 -9.89
C ILE A 341 -18.28 -0.18 -9.45
N ALA A 342 -17.24 0.43 -10.02
CA ALA A 342 -15.87 0.19 -9.61
C ALA A 342 -15.43 1.19 -8.53
N ILE A 343 -14.81 0.67 -7.47
CA ILE A 343 -14.32 1.46 -6.34
C ILE A 343 -12.86 1.11 -6.12
N THR A 344 -12.03 2.12 -5.86
CA THR A 344 -10.64 1.93 -5.42
C THR A 344 -10.25 2.95 -4.36
N ALA A 345 -9.16 2.68 -3.66
CA ALA A 345 -8.60 3.56 -2.62
C ALA A 345 -7.27 4.15 -3.11
N ALA A 346 -7.32 5.24 -3.89
CA ALA A 346 -6.19 5.99 -4.46
C ALA A 346 -5.27 5.19 -5.41
N MET A 347 -5.73 4.05 -5.95
CA MET A 347 -4.88 3.14 -6.74
C MET A 347 -5.52 2.68 -8.07
N PRO A 348 -6.06 3.57 -8.91
CA PRO A 348 -6.75 3.13 -10.13
C PRO A 348 -5.81 2.36 -11.07
N GLU A 349 -4.61 2.85 -11.33
CA GLU A 349 -3.62 2.18 -12.20
C GLU A 349 -3.09 0.90 -11.54
N GLY A 350 -2.86 0.94 -10.23
CA GLY A 350 -2.34 -0.20 -9.45
C GLY A 350 -3.30 -1.38 -9.38
N THR A 351 -4.59 -1.14 -9.44
CA THR A 351 -5.65 -2.17 -9.41
C THR A 351 -6.28 -2.46 -10.78
N GLY A 352 -5.85 -1.73 -11.85
CA GLY A 352 -6.37 -1.90 -13.20
C GLY A 352 -7.79 -1.31 -13.40
N THR A 353 -8.25 -0.46 -12.49
CA THR A 353 -9.55 0.22 -12.60
C THR A 353 -9.50 1.54 -13.38
N ASP A 354 -8.31 1.95 -13.83
CA ASP A 354 -8.10 3.12 -14.69
C ASP A 354 -8.88 3.02 -16.01
N SER A 355 -8.83 1.87 -16.68
CA SER A 355 -9.61 1.62 -17.89
C SER A 355 -11.12 1.71 -17.67
N PHE A 356 -11.58 1.26 -16.49
CA PHE A 356 -13.00 1.42 -16.11
C PHE A 356 -13.35 2.89 -15.88
N ARG A 357 -12.51 3.66 -15.22
CA ARG A 357 -12.66 5.10 -15.02
C ARG A 357 -12.78 5.85 -16.35
N GLU A 358 -11.93 5.50 -17.33
CA GLU A 358 -11.98 6.12 -18.66
C GLU A 358 -13.27 5.80 -19.41
N ARG A 359 -13.76 4.56 -19.31
CA ARG A 359 -14.93 4.07 -20.03
C ARG A 359 -16.26 4.46 -19.37
N PHE A 360 -16.30 4.46 -18.03
CA PHE A 360 -17.50 4.67 -17.22
C PHE A 360 -17.24 5.64 -16.05
N PRO A 361 -16.93 6.92 -16.32
CA PRO A 361 -16.54 7.87 -15.27
C PRO A 361 -17.61 8.06 -14.18
N ASP A 362 -18.91 7.99 -14.53
CA ASP A 362 -20.02 8.14 -13.58
C ASP A 362 -20.26 6.90 -12.71
N ARG A 363 -19.63 5.77 -13.04
CA ARG A 363 -19.69 4.51 -12.30
C ARG A 363 -18.37 4.13 -11.65
N PHE A 364 -17.41 5.05 -11.62
CA PHE A 364 -16.12 4.89 -10.97
C PHE A 364 -16.01 5.82 -9.77
N VAL A 365 -15.52 5.27 -8.65
CA VAL A 365 -15.29 6.05 -7.42
C VAL A 365 -13.89 5.76 -6.88
N ASP A 366 -13.08 6.80 -6.81
CA ASP A 366 -11.86 6.80 -6.02
C ASP A 366 -12.16 7.47 -4.66
N VAL A 367 -11.99 6.74 -3.58
CA VAL A 367 -12.28 7.25 -2.23
C VAL A 367 -11.09 7.91 -1.56
N GLY A 368 -9.93 7.99 -2.24
CA GLY A 368 -8.66 8.34 -1.61
C GLY A 368 -8.12 7.20 -0.75
N ILE A 369 -7.15 7.47 0.10
CA ILE A 369 -6.54 6.45 0.97
C ILE A 369 -7.45 6.18 2.19
N CYS A 370 -8.62 5.58 1.95
CA CYS A 370 -9.68 5.41 2.95
C CYS A 370 -10.38 4.04 2.80
N GLU A 371 -9.67 2.95 3.05
CA GLU A 371 -10.15 1.58 2.84
C GLU A 371 -11.40 1.25 3.68
N GLN A 372 -11.46 1.69 4.94
CA GLN A 372 -12.63 1.50 5.81
C GLN A 372 -13.88 2.13 5.18
N HIS A 373 -13.73 3.39 4.71
CA HIS A 373 -14.81 4.10 4.03
C HIS A 373 -15.22 3.39 2.73
N ALA A 374 -14.23 2.89 1.95
CA ALA A 374 -14.49 2.17 0.71
C ALA A 374 -15.41 0.95 0.92
N VAL A 375 -15.17 0.18 1.98
CA VAL A 375 -15.99 -1.01 2.30
C VAL A 375 -17.41 -0.61 2.68
N THR A 376 -17.59 0.33 3.61
CA THR A 376 -18.92 0.80 4.03
C THR A 376 -19.67 1.48 2.87
N PHE A 377 -18.96 2.27 2.04
CA PHE A 377 -19.54 2.88 0.85
C PHE A 377 -20.03 1.82 -0.17
N ALA A 378 -19.24 0.76 -0.40
CA ALA A 378 -19.64 -0.37 -1.22
C ALA A 378 -20.88 -1.07 -0.65
N ALA A 379 -20.94 -1.29 0.68
CA ALA A 379 -22.12 -1.85 1.34
C ALA A 379 -23.36 -0.98 1.10
N GLY A 380 -23.23 0.34 1.20
CA GLY A 380 -24.30 1.29 0.90
C GLY A 380 -24.84 1.16 -0.54
N LEU A 381 -23.94 1.04 -1.54
CA LEU A 381 -24.34 0.81 -2.94
C LEU A 381 -25.05 -0.55 -3.12
N ALA A 382 -24.49 -1.60 -2.52
CA ALA A 382 -25.06 -2.94 -2.60
C ALA A 382 -26.46 -3.01 -1.98
N SER A 383 -26.74 -2.29 -0.89
CA SER A 383 -28.04 -2.21 -0.25
C SER A 383 -29.11 -1.56 -1.15
N GLN A 384 -28.70 -0.79 -2.17
CA GLN A 384 -29.58 -0.16 -3.15
C GLN A 384 -29.65 -0.95 -4.48
N GLY A 385 -29.14 -2.20 -4.50
CA GLY A 385 -29.22 -3.09 -5.64
C GLY A 385 -28.19 -2.87 -6.73
N PHE A 386 -27.11 -2.13 -6.45
CA PHE A 386 -25.92 -2.06 -7.29
C PHE A 386 -24.96 -3.23 -7.00
N LYS A 387 -24.00 -3.44 -7.89
CA LYS A 387 -22.96 -4.46 -7.80
C LYS A 387 -21.59 -3.79 -7.64
N PRO A 388 -21.23 -3.34 -6.43
CA PRO A 388 -19.94 -2.70 -6.20
C PRO A 388 -18.80 -3.70 -6.29
N VAL A 389 -17.75 -3.32 -7.00
CA VAL A 389 -16.46 -4.02 -7.10
C VAL A 389 -15.41 -3.14 -6.43
N LEU A 390 -14.98 -3.54 -5.24
CA LEU A 390 -13.90 -2.86 -4.52
C LEU A 390 -12.58 -3.52 -4.88
N ALA A 391 -11.78 -2.83 -5.68
CA ALA A 391 -10.43 -3.24 -6.08
C ALA A 391 -9.39 -2.57 -5.17
N VAL A 392 -8.66 -3.39 -4.41
CA VAL A 392 -7.70 -2.95 -3.39
C VAL A 392 -6.56 -3.95 -3.29
N TYR A 393 -5.38 -3.52 -2.84
CA TYR A 393 -4.30 -4.48 -2.54
C TYR A 393 -4.68 -5.33 -1.32
N SER A 394 -4.34 -6.63 -1.40
CA SER A 394 -4.65 -7.59 -0.33
C SER A 394 -4.21 -7.09 1.05
N THR A 395 -2.99 -6.58 1.18
CA THR A 395 -2.48 -6.05 2.45
C THR A 395 -3.28 -4.84 2.96
N PHE A 396 -3.80 -3.97 2.05
CA PHE A 396 -4.50 -2.76 2.47
C PHE A 396 -5.95 -3.01 2.90
N LEU A 397 -6.59 -4.09 2.43
CA LEU A 397 -7.93 -4.45 2.94
C LEU A 397 -7.93 -4.78 4.45
N GLN A 398 -6.77 -5.10 5.04
CA GLN A 398 -6.65 -5.29 6.50
C GLN A 398 -7.23 -4.11 7.29
N ARG A 399 -7.14 -2.86 6.75
CA ARG A 399 -7.73 -1.68 7.38
C ARG A 399 -9.25 -1.67 7.39
N GLY A 400 -9.89 -2.36 6.47
CA GLY A 400 -11.34 -2.44 6.35
C GLY A 400 -11.94 -3.71 6.95
N TYR A 401 -11.17 -4.48 7.75
CA TYR A 401 -11.60 -5.78 8.24
C TYR A 401 -12.91 -5.72 9.05
N ASP A 402 -13.02 -4.78 9.99
CA ASP A 402 -14.26 -4.58 10.77
C ASP A 402 -15.46 -4.30 9.86
N GLN A 403 -15.29 -3.42 8.87
CA GLN A 403 -16.36 -3.05 7.94
C GLN A 403 -16.74 -4.22 7.02
N VAL A 404 -15.78 -5.08 6.64
CA VAL A 404 -16.09 -6.33 5.91
C VAL A 404 -16.99 -7.22 6.75
N VAL A 405 -16.70 -7.39 8.05
CA VAL A 405 -17.51 -8.21 8.96
C VAL A 405 -18.86 -7.53 9.19
N HIS A 406 -18.86 -6.31 9.69
CA HIS A 406 -20.04 -5.64 10.24
C HIS A 406 -20.96 -5.10 9.13
N ASP A 407 -20.40 -4.34 8.17
CA ASP A 407 -21.22 -3.60 7.20
C ASP A 407 -21.62 -4.47 6.00
N VAL A 408 -20.82 -5.50 5.68
CA VAL A 408 -21.05 -6.33 4.50
C VAL A 408 -21.52 -7.73 4.87
N CYS A 409 -20.74 -8.50 5.62
CA CYS A 409 -21.01 -9.93 5.81
C CYS A 409 -22.18 -10.23 6.75
N ILE A 410 -22.38 -9.46 7.83
CA ILE A 410 -23.55 -9.61 8.71
C ILE A 410 -24.85 -9.39 7.94
N GLN A 411 -24.83 -8.46 6.97
CA GLN A 411 -25.99 -8.10 6.17
C GLN A 411 -26.11 -8.93 4.87
N ASP A 412 -25.15 -9.83 4.59
CA ASP A 412 -25.04 -10.64 3.36
C ASP A 412 -25.15 -9.82 2.08
N LEU A 413 -24.54 -8.62 2.06
CA LEU A 413 -24.61 -7.69 0.93
C LEU A 413 -23.69 -8.12 -0.22
N PRO A 414 -24.12 -7.99 -1.50
CA PRO A 414 -23.38 -8.44 -2.66
C PRO A 414 -22.23 -7.48 -3.04
N VAL A 415 -21.22 -7.41 -2.19
CA VAL A 415 -19.98 -6.67 -2.45
C VAL A 415 -18.92 -7.64 -2.98
N THR A 416 -18.31 -7.30 -4.12
CA THR A 416 -17.19 -8.04 -4.71
C THR A 416 -15.87 -7.37 -4.33
N PHE A 417 -15.04 -8.07 -3.54
CA PHE A 417 -13.69 -7.62 -3.17
C PHE A 417 -12.67 -8.22 -4.12
N CYS A 418 -11.94 -7.40 -4.86
CA CYS A 418 -10.88 -7.82 -5.77
C CYS A 418 -9.52 -7.49 -5.15
N LEU A 419 -8.87 -8.53 -4.61
CA LEU A 419 -7.64 -8.43 -3.83
C LEU A 419 -6.44 -8.63 -4.73
N ASP A 420 -5.94 -7.54 -5.29
CA ASP A 420 -4.69 -7.56 -6.06
C ASP A 420 -3.48 -7.71 -5.11
N ARG A 421 -2.36 -8.20 -5.57
CA ARG A 421 -1.13 -8.44 -4.79
C ARG A 421 -1.34 -9.44 -3.64
N ALA A 422 -2.16 -10.46 -3.82
CA ALA A 422 -2.24 -11.56 -2.87
C ALA A 422 -0.95 -12.40 -2.89
N GLY A 423 -0.51 -12.87 -1.73
CA GLY A 423 0.74 -13.60 -1.58
C GLY A 423 1.97 -12.67 -1.55
N LEU A 424 3.11 -13.19 -2.01
CA LEU A 424 4.38 -12.47 -2.03
C LEU A 424 4.40 -11.44 -3.16
N VAL A 425 4.68 -10.18 -2.85
CA VAL A 425 4.71 -9.09 -3.84
C VAL A 425 6.11 -8.70 -4.31
N GLY A 426 7.15 -9.09 -3.55
CA GLY A 426 8.53 -8.85 -3.95
C GLY A 426 9.21 -7.72 -3.17
N GLU A 427 9.65 -6.70 -3.88
CA GLU A 427 10.64 -5.71 -3.43
C GLU A 427 10.12 -4.76 -2.34
N ASP A 428 8.80 -4.64 -2.15
CA ASP A 428 8.19 -3.81 -1.10
C ASP A 428 8.11 -4.53 0.26
N GLY A 429 8.32 -5.84 0.28
CA GLY A 429 8.56 -6.61 1.49
C GLY A 429 7.34 -6.81 2.40
N ALA A 430 7.62 -7.02 3.67
CA ALA A 430 6.69 -7.48 4.70
C ALA A 430 5.42 -6.62 4.84
N THR A 431 5.52 -5.31 4.63
CA THR A 431 4.39 -4.38 4.73
C THR A 431 3.41 -4.50 3.56
N HIS A 432 3.85 -5.07 2.43
CA HIS A 432 3.06 -5.13 1.19
C HIS A 432 2.68 -6.55 0.78
N HIS A 433 3.26 -7.61 1.37
CA HIS A 433 2.84 -8.98 1.10
C HIS A 433 1.38 -9.20 1.48
N GLY A 434 0.58 -9.73 0.56
CA GLY A 434 -0.80 -10.16 0.78
C GLY A 434 -0.86 -11.54 1.43
N ALA A 435 -0.22 -11.70 2.59
CA ALA A 435 0.00 -12.98 3.24
C ALA A 435 -1.19 -13.47 4.07
N PHE A 436 -2.05 -12.55 4.55
CA PHE A 436 -3.01 -12.83 5.61
C PHE A 436 -4.47 -12.90 5.15
N ASP A 437 -4.76 -12.54 3.90
CA ASP A 437 -6.12 -12.41 3.36
C ASP A 437 -6.95 -13.70 3.48
N ILE A 438 -6.37 -14.86 3.17
CA ILE A 438 -7.07 -16.14 3.36
C ILE A 438 -7.46 -16.32 4.83
N ALA A 439 -6.50 -16.13 5.73
CA ALA A 439 -6.69 -16.38 7.14
C ALA A 439 -7.78 -15.50 7.78
N TYR A 440 -7.79 -14.19 7.47
CA TYR A 440 -8.78 -13.29 8.08
C TYR A 440 -10.13 -13.23 7.34
N LEU A 441 -10.24 -13.71 6.10
CA LEU A 441 -11.51 -13.73 5.37
C LEU A 441 -12.26 -15.06 5.50
N ARG A 442 -11.54 -16.20 5.53
CA ARG A 442 -12.20 -17.51 5.47
C ARG A 442 -13.12 -17.82 6.66
N HIS A 443 -12.87 -17.24 7.84
CA HIS A 443 -13.66 -17.52 9.03
C HIS A 443 -14.92 -16.62 9.16
N ILE A 444 -15.04 -15.58 8.33
CA ILE A 444 -16.19 -14.66 8.39
C ILE A 444 -17.43 -15.38 7.81
N PRO A 445 -18.56 -15.51 8.53
CA PRO A 445 -19.79 -16.05 7.97
C PRO A 445 -20.23 -15.27 6.71
N ASN A 446 -20.94 -15.93 5.79
CA ASN A 446 -21.43 -15.40 4.52
C ASN A 446 -20.34 -15.04 3.50
N MET A 447 -19.09 -14.75 3.91
CA MET A 447 -18.00 -14.48 2.98
C MET A 447 -17.71 -15.70 2.11
N ARG A 448 -17.61 -15.48 0.79
CA ARG A 448 -17.12 -16.47 -0.18
C ARG A 448 -15.72 -16.05 -0.65
N LEU A 449 -14.83 -17.02 -0.87
CA LEU A 449 -13.44 -16.72 -1.20
C LEU A 449 -12.96 -17.58 -2.35
N LEU A 450 -12.51 -16.94 -3.44
CA LEU A 450 -11.98 -17.52 -4.66
C LEU A 450 -10.49 -17.20 -4.82
N ALA A 451 -9.73 -18.19 -5.30
CA ALA A 451 -8.33 -18.03 -5.66
C ALA A 451 -8.11 -18.52 -7.08
N PRO A 452 -8.26 -17.69 -8.11
CA PRO A 452 -8.02 -18.08 -9.49
C PRO A 452 -6.55 -18.48 -9.70
N ARG A 453 -6.33 -19.61 -10.39
CA ARG A 453 -4.99 -20.13 -10.67
C ARG A 453 -4.24 -19.37 -11.76
N ASP A 454 -4.97 -18.83 -12.71
CA ASP A 454 -4.44 -18.13 -13.87
C ASP A 454 -5.39 -17.00 -14.33
N GLU A 455 -5.00 -16.32 -15.39
CA GLU A 455 -5.73 -15.18 -15.93
C GLU A 455 -7.09 -15.55 -16.55
N ASP A 456 -7.27 -16.74 -17.09
CA ASP A 456 -8.58 -17.15 -17.60
C ASP A 456 -9.54 -17.52 -16.46
N MET A 457 -9.03 -18.22 -15.44
CA MET A 457 -9.80 -18.50 -14.23
C MET A 457 -10.20 -17.22 -13.50
N LEU A 458 -9.36 -16.16 -13.53
CA LEU A 458 -9.70 -14.85 -12.95
C LEU A 458 -10.94 -14.24 -13.64
N ARG A 459 -11.07 -14.37 -14.95
CA ARG A 459 -12.26 -13.90 -15.70
C ARG A 459 -13.53 -14.63 -15.25
N HIS A 460 -13.43 -15.95 -15.10
CA HIS A 460 -14.54 -16.78 -14.61
C HIS A 460 -14.92 -16.45 -13.18
N ALA A 461 -13.92 -16.26 -12.31
CA ALA A 461 -14.13 -15.91 -10.91
C ALA A 461 -14.79 -14.54 -10.75
N LEU A 462 -14.36 -13.52 -11.51
CA LEU A 462 -14.96 -12.18 -11.46
C LEU A 462 -16.43 -12.20 -11.92
N ARG A 463 -16.72 -12.89 -13.05
CA ARG A 463 -18.10 -13.06 -13.51
C ARG A 463 -18.96 -13.77 -12.44
N THR A 464 -18.41 -14.82 -11.84
CA THR A 464 -19.13 -15.59 -10.82
C THR A 464 -19.41 -14.73 -9.58
N ALA A 465 -18.43 -14.00 -9.07
CA ALA A 465 -18.58 -13.17 -7.89
C ALA A 465 -19.69 -12.11 -8.05
N LEU A 466 -19.79 -11.49 -9.23
CA LEU A 466 -20.84 -10.52 -9.55
C LEU A 466 -22.25 -11.12 -9.64
N ASP A 467 -22.36 -12.44 -9.77
CA ASP A 467 -23.64 -13.15 -9.95
C ASP A 467 -24.11 -13.87 -8.68
N LEU A 468 -23.25 -13.98 -7.65
CA LEU A 468 -23.51 -14.77 -6.43
C LEU A 468 -24.58 -14.20 -5.51
N GLY A 469 -24.87 -12.91 -5.56
CA GLY A 469 -25.87 -12.26 -4.72
C GLY A 469 -25.51 -12.11 -3.23
N GLY A 470 -24.25 -12.25 -2.86
CA GLY A 470 -23.72 -12.02 -1.51
C GLY A 470 -22.21 -11.73 -1.53
N PRO A 471 -21.56 -11.47 -0.37
CA PRO A 471 -20.17 -11.05 -0.31
C PRO A 471 -19.21 -12.10 -0.89
N CYS A 472 -18.29 -11.64 -1.73
CA CYS A 472 -17.30 -12.51 -2.35
C CYS A 472 -15.96 -11.80 -2.50
N ALA A 473 -14.87 -12.48 -2.15
CA ALA A 473 -13.51 -11.99 -2.35
C ALA A 473 -12.77 -12.86 -3.39
N LEU A 474 -12.07 -12.18 -4.31
CA LEU A 474 -11.18 -12.79 -5.29
C LEU A 474 -9.75 -12.38 -4.94
N ARG A 475 -8.84 -13.33 -4.77
CA ARG A 475 -7.43 -13.04 -4.51
C ARG A 475 -6.54 -13.48 -5.66
N TYR A 476 -5.71 -12.59 -6.19
CA TYR A 476 -4.79 -12.87 -7.29
C TYR A 476 -3.44 -12.17 -7.11
N PRO A 477 -2.34 -12.77 -7.65
CA PRO A 477 -0.99 -12.28 -7.38
C PRO A 477 -0.63 -11.04 -8.21
N ARG A 478 0.39 -10.32 -7.77
CA ARG A 478 1.12 -9.33 -8.57
C ARG A 478 1.88 -10.00 -9.72
N GLY A 479 1.91 -9.36 -10.88
CA GLY A 479 2.79 -9.72 -11.98
C GLY A 479 2.07 -10.34 -13.17
N ALA A 480 2.88 -10.87 -14.10
CA ALA A 480 2.39 -11.52 -15.30
C ALA A 480 1.61 -12.80 -14.98
N GLY A 481 0.63 -13.12 -15.81
CA GLY A 481 -0.05 -14.40 -15.80
C GLY A 481 0.84 -15.54 -16.29
N TYR A 482 0.21 -16.66 -16.58
CA TYR A 482 0.89 -17.86 -17.11
C TYR A 482 0.86 -17.93 -18.64
N GLY A 483 0.17 -17.00 -19.31
CA GLY A 483 0.03 -16.98 -20.77
C GLY A 483 -0.98 -18.00 -21.29
N VAL A 484 -1.94 -18.37 -20.47
CA VAL A 484 -3.02 -19.28 -20.89
C VAL A 484 -3.94 -18.61 -21.89
N ALA A 485 -4.51 -19.40 -22.81
CA ALA A 485 -5.48 -18.89 -23.76
C ALA A 485 -6.74 -18.42 -23.03
N LEU A 486 -7.16 -17.17 -23.28
CA LEU A 486 -8.41 -16.64 -22.76
C LEU A 486 -9.56 -17.17 -23.62
N ALA A 487 -10.23 -18.21 -23.14
CA ALA A 487 -11.24 -18.94 -23.90
C ALA A 487 -12.61 -18.26 -23.80
N GLY A 488 -13.13 -17.78 -24.94
CA GLY A 488 -14.51 -17.32 -25.10
C GLY A 488 -15.06 -16.39 -24.01
N GLU A 489 -16.34 -16.49 -23.73
CA GLU A 489 -17.01 -15.76 -22.64
C GLU A 489 -16.71 -16.35 -21.27
N PRO A 490 -16.54 -15.52 -20.22
CA PRO A 490 -16.39 -16.02 -18.86
C PRO A 490 -17.58 -16.90 -18.46
N ARG A 491 -17.31 -18.11 -17.94
CA ARG A 491 -18.34 -19.00 -17.41
C ARG A 491 -18.58 -18.79 -15.92
N LEU A 492 -19.73 -19.24 -15.44
CA LEU A 492 -20.03 -19.30 -14.00
C LEU A 492 -19.38 -20.53 -13.38
N LEU A 493 -18.78 -20.35 -12.21
CA LEU A 493 -18.18 -21.40 -11.40
C LEU A 493 -19.18 -21.87 -10.34
N THR A 494 -19.30 -23.18 -10.19
CA THR A 494 -20.17 -23.75 -9.15
C THR A 494 -19.53 -23.58 -7.76
N PRO A 495 -20.19 -22.94 -6.80
CA PRO A 495 -19.66 -22.81 -5.45
C PRO A 495 -19.29 -24.17 -4.83
N GLY A 496 -18.14 -24.22 -4.17
CA GLY A 496 -17.67 -25.46 -3.53
C GLY A 496 -17.27 -26.57 -4.50
N ARG A 497 -16.93 -26.23 -5.77
CA ARG A 497 -16.43 -27.20 -6.73
C ARG A 497 -15.07 -26.76 -7.29
N GLY A 498 -14.08 -27.63 -7.10
CA GLY A 498 -12.74 -27.48 -7.66
C GLY A 498 -12.57 -28.20 -9.01
N GLU A 499 -11.36 -28.17 -9.55
CA GLU A 499 -11.00 -28.80 -10.83
C GLU A 499 -9.81 -29.76 -10.66
N VAL A 500 -9.93 -30.98 -11.18
CA VAL A 500 -8.80 -31.88 -11.33
C VAL A 500 -8.02 -31.44 -12.57
N LEU A 501 -6.78 -31.00 -12.35
CA LEU A 501 -5.89 -30.54 -13.42
C LEU A 501 -5.08 -31.70 -14.03
N GLN A 502 -4.78 -32.71 -13.22
CA GLN A 502 -4.11 -33.92 -13.60
C GLN A 502 -4.63 -35.08 -12.75
N GLU A 503 -5.13 -36.14 -13.38
CA GLU A 503 -5.43 -37.40 -12.72
C GLU A 503 -4.13 -38.14 -12.38
N GLY A 504 -4.12 -38.90 -11.28
CA GLY A 504 -2.94 -39.61 -10.84
C GLY A 504 -3.20 -40.51 -9.64
N GLU A 505 -2.13 -41.16 -9.15
CA GLU A 505 -2.17 -42.13 -8.05
C GLU A 505 -0.98 -41.97 -7.09
N GLY A 506 -1.07 -42.58 -5.92
CA GLY A 506 0.03 -42.63 -4.93
C GLY A 506 0.32 -41.35 -4.16
N LEU A 507 0.03 -40.17 -4.70
CA LEU A 507 0.17 -38.85 -4.07
C LEU A 507 -0.88 -37.88 -4.60
N ALA A 508 -1.57 -37.16 -3.75
CA ALA A 508 -2.42 -36.02 -4.13
C ALA A 508 -1.77 -34.69 -3.79
N VAL A 509 -1.87 -33.73 -4.70
CA VAL A 509 -1.44 -32.34 -4.51
C VAL A 509 -2.65 -31.45 -4.64
N ILE A 510 -2.97 -30.70 -3.57
CA ILE A 510 -4.05 -29.70 -3.55
C ILE A 510 -3.40 -28.33 -3.53
N ALA A 511 -3.44 -27.60 -4.64
CA ALA A 511 -2.71 -26.36 -4.83
C ALA A 511 -3.66 -25.19 -5.10
N ALA A 512 -3.75 -24.26 -4.14
CA ALA A 512 -4.65 -23.12 -4.18
C ALA A 512 -4.12 -21.97 -5.06
N GLY A 513 -4.97 -21.50 -5.96
CA GLY A 513 -4.72 -20.32 -6.77
C GLY A 513 -3.49 -20.46 -7.67
N SER A 514 -2.71 -19.40 -7.80
CA SER A 514 -1.53 -19.35 -8.69
C SER A 514 -0.47 -20.44 -8.41
N ARG A 515 -0.58 -21.20 -7.31
CA ARG A 515 0.33 -22.32 -7.04
C ARG A 515 -0.03 -23.60 -7.78
N ALA A 516 -1.17 -23.64 -8.46
CA ALA A 516 -1.59 -24.79 -9.23
C ALA A 516 -0.64 -25.09 -10.43
N HIS A 517 -0.18 -24.05 -11.15
CA HIS A 517 0.78 -24.23 -12.26
C HIS A 517 2.15 -24.74 -11.79
N PRO A 518 2.82 -24.15 -10.77
CA PRO A 518 4.03 -24.73 -10.21
C PRO A 518 3.85 -26.16 -9.68
N ALA A 519 2.67 -26.51 -9.16
CA ALA A 519 2.36 -27.86 -8.70
C ALA A 519 2.28 -28.85 -9.88
N LEU A 520 1.68 -28.46 -11.02
CA LEU A 520 1.68 -29.28 -12.26
C LEU A 520 3.10 -29.52 -12.80
N GLU A 521 3.92 -28.46 -12.83
CA GLU A 521 5.32 -28.60 -13.23
C GLU A 521 6.11 -29.54 -12.30
N ALA A 522 5.85 -29.43 -10.98
CA ALA A 522 6.46 -30.29 -9.99
C ALA A 522 6.01 -31.76 -10.16
N ALA A 523 4.71 -31.99 -10.39
CA ALA A 523 4.16 -33.31 -10.65
C ALA A 523 4.79 -33.99 -11.88
N ALA A 524 4.99 -33.23 -12.96
CA ALA A 524 5.68 -33.74 -14.15
C ALA A 524 7.14 -34.14 -13.88
N ARG A 525 7.86 -33.35 -13.05
CA ARG A 525 9.23 -33.72 -12.61
C ARG A 525 9.26 -35.00 -11.77
N VAL A 526 8.27 -35.18 -10.87
CA VAL A 526 8.13 -36.36 -10.03
C VAL A 526 7.84 -37.59 -10.90
N GLU A 527 6.93 -37.50 -11.87
CA GLU A 527 6.62 -38.57 -12.81
C GLU A 527 7.87 -39.01 -13.60
N GLN A 528 8.67 -38.05 -14.06
CA GLN A 528 9.94 -38.36 -14.73
C GLN A 528 10.98 -39.01 -13.81
N ALA A 529 11.02 -38.59 -12.50
CA ALA A 529 12.03 -39.07 -11.58
C ALA A 529 11.75 -40.47 -10.99
N CYS A 530 10.48 -40.83 -10.77
CA CYS A 530 10.12 -42.10 -10.09
C CYS A 530 8.94 -42.85 -10.71
N GLY A 531 8.39 -42.39 -11.84
CA GLY A 531 7.28 -43.07 -12.53
C GLY A 531 5.90 -42.91 -11.86
N VAL A 532 5.82 -42.23 -10.73
CA VAL A 532 4.55 -41.93 -10.05
C VAL A 532 3.96 -40.64 -10.61
N ARG A 533 2.75 -40.72 -11.12
CA ARG A 533 1.99 -39.57 -11.61
C ARG A 533 1.07 -39.05 -10.50
N PRO A 534 1.35 -37.91 -9.86
CA PRO A 534 0.51 -37.38 -8.81
C PRO A 534 -0.84 -36.84 -9.32
N LEU A 535 -1.90 -36.97 -8.52
CA LEU A 535 -3.11 -36.16 -8.71
C LEU A 535 -2.78 -34.68 -8.42
N VAL A 536 -3.19 -33.76 -9.30
CA VAL A 536 -3.13 -32.34 -9.05
C VAL A 536 -4.54 -31.75 -9.09
N PHE A 537 -4.95 -31.16 -7.97
CA PHE A 537 -6.28 -30.61 -7.76
C PHE A 537 -6.21 -29.11 -7.43
N ASP A 538 -6.95 -28.30 -8.18
CA ASP A 538 -7.19 -26.88 -7.89
C ASP A 538 -8.52 -26.74 -7.17
N PRO A 539 -8.55 -26.30 -5.90
CA PRO A 539 -9.79 -26.09 -5.17
C PRO A 539 -10.66 -24.97 -5.74
N VAL A 540 -10.08 -23.98 -6.44
CA VAL A 540 -10.72 -22.77 -6.95
C VAL A 540 -11.39 -21.94 -5.83
N TRP A 541 -12.23 -22.59 -5.03
CA TRP A 541 -12.91 -22.04 -3.87
C TRP A 541 -12.13 -22.37 -2.61
N LEU A 542 -11.74 -21.32 -1.89
CA LEU A 542 -11.19 -21.47 -0.55
C LEU A 542 -12.29 -21.44 0.50
N LYS A 543 -13.45 -20.86 0.12
CA LYS A 543 -14.72 -20.92 0.88
C LYS A 543 -15.91 -20.67 -0.07
N PRO A 544 -16.94 -21.53 -0.10
CA PRO A 544 -16.98 -22.83 0.58
C PRO A 544 -15.91 -23.79 0.03
N LEU A 545 -15.46 -24.73 0.87
CA LEU A 545 -14.54 -25.77 0.44
C LEU A 545 -15.21 -26.71 -0.57
N PRO A 546 -14.47 -27.31 -1.52
CA PRO A 546 -14.96 -28.37 -2.39
C PRO A 546 -15.04 -29.73 -1.63
N GLU A 547 -15.94 -29.82 -0.67
CA GLU A 547 -15.99 -30.88 0.35
C GLU A 547 -16.13 -32.28 -0.25
N GLU A 548 -16.95 -32.46 -1.29
CA GLU A 548 -17.11 -33.75 -1.97
C GLU A 548 -15.78 -34.26 -2.53
N GLN A 549 -15.05 -33.38 -3.24
CA GLN A 549 -13.79 -33.73 -3.88
C GLN A 549 -12.67 -33.89 -2.84
N LEU A 550 -12.63 -33.06 -1.80
CA LEU A 550 -11.69 -33.20 -0.68
C LEU A 550 -11.94 -34.50 0.11
N THR A 551 -13.20 -34.90 0.28
CA THR A 551 -13.56 -36.20 0.89
C THR A 551 -13.02 -37.36 0.08
N ARG A 552 -13.23 -37.34 -1.26
CA ARG A 552 -12.69 -38.33 -2.17
C ARG A 552 -11.16 -38.43 -2.07
N ILE A 553 -10.46 -37.28 -2.12
CA ILE A 553 -9.00 -37.24 -2.01
C ILE A 553 -8.53 -37.83 -0.68
N ALA A 554 -9.15 -37.48 0.44
CA ALA A 554 -8.80 -38.04 1.76
C ALA A 554 -9.05 -39.55 1.86
N GLN A 555 -10.01 -40.11 1.10
CA GLN A 555 -10.32 -41.52 1.06
C GLN A 555 -9.39 -42.35 0.14
N GLU A 556 -8.94 -41.74 -0.95
CA GLU A 556 -8.16 -42.44 -1.99
C GLU A 556 -6.64 -42.31 -1.78
N PHE A 557 -6.17 -41.27 -1.09
CA PHE A 557 -4.73 -40.98 -0.99
C PHE A 557 -4.22 -40.99 0.47
N ASP A 558 -3.13 -41.74 0.67
CA ASP A 558 -2.40 -41.79 1.94
C ASP A 558 -1.29 -40.73 2.04
N ARG A 559 -0.96 -40.05 0.94
CA ARG A 559 0.07 -38.99 0.86
C ARG A 559 -0.55 -37.77 0.23
N ILE A 560 -0.49 -36.64 0.92
CA ILE A 560 -1.16 -35.43 0.46
C ILE A 560 -0.25 -34.22 0.68
N LEU A 561 -0.09 -33.41 -0.35
CA LEU A 561 0.58 -32.11 -0.29
C LEU A 561 -0.45 -30.99 -0.43
N LEU A 562 -0.54 -30.10 0.55
CA LEU A 562 -1.41 -28.91 0.54
C LEU A 562 -0.55 -27.68 0.28
N VAL A 563 -0.87 -26.89 -0.74
CA VAL A 563 -0.06 -25.73 -1.17
C VAL A 563 -0.91 -24.46 -1.25
N GLU A 564 -0.44 -23.40 -0.58
CA GLU A 564 -1.06 -22.07 -0.64
C GLU A 564 -0.02 -20.96 -0.61
N GLU A 565 -0.22 -19.84 -1.29
CA GLU A 565 0.60 -18.63 -1.15
C GLU A 565 -0.08 -17.67 -0.16
N GLY A 566 -0.14 -18.08 1.10
CA GLY A 566 -0.69 -17.43 2.28
C GLY A 566 -0.07 -18.02 3.54
N VAL A 567 -0.28 -17.42 4.69
CA VAL A 567 0.21 -17.97 5.97
C VAL A 567 -0.47 -19.31 6.26
N LEU A 568 0.34 -20.28 6.75
CA LEU A 568 -0.17 -21.61 7.09
C LEU A 568 -1.13 -21.58 8.28
N ALA A 569 -0.89 -20.69 9.24
CA ALA A 569 -1.73 -20.53 10.41
C ALA A 569 -3.07 -19.90 10.00
N GLY A 570 -4.17 -20.66 10.15
CA GLY A 570 -5.51 -20.22 9.76
C GLY A 570 -5.75 -20.10 8.24
N GLY A 571 -4.78 -20.49 7.39
CA GLY A 571 -4.90 -20.46 5.94
C GLY A 571 -5.80 -21.55 5.33
N PHE A 572 -5.69 -21.75 4.02
CA PHE A 572 -6.49 -22.75 3.29
C PHE A 572 -6.20 -24.19 3.76
N SER A 573 -4.92 -24.53 3.93
CA SER A 573 -4.54 -25.86 4.39
C SER A 573 -5.05 -26.17 5.81
N SER A 574 -5.17 -25.15 6.66
CA SER A 574 -5.83 -25.29 7.97
C SER A 574 -7.31 -25.61 7.80
N ALA A 575 -8.02 -24.90 6.90
CA ALA A 575 -9.44 -25.19 6.63
C ALA A 575 -9.68 -26.62 6.15
N VAL A 576 -8.81 -27.12 5.26
CA VAL A 576 -8.89 -28.52 4.78
C VAL A 576 -8.69 -29.50 5.93
N LEU A 577 -7.72 -29.28 6.82
CA LEU A 577 -7.48 -30.15 7.97
C LEU A 577 -8.62 -30.12 8.98
N GLU A 578 -9.18 -28.94 9.27
CA GLU A 578 -10.36 -28.75 10.11
C GLU A 578 -11.54 -29.56 9.54
N PHE A 579 -11.84 -29.40 8.27
CA PHE A 579 -12.90 -30.16 7.59
C PHE A 579 -12.65 -31.68 7.67
N TRP A 580 -11.45 -32.15 7.37
CA TRP A 580 -11.14 -33.57 7.44
C TRP A 580 -11.22 -34.14 8.85
N ASN A 581 -10.82 -33.38 9.86
CA ASN A 581 -10.98 -33.77 11.27
C ASN A 581 -12.46 -33.91 11.65
N ASP A 582 -13.27 -32.90 11.36
CA ASP A 582 -14.68 -32.87 11.72
C ASP A 582 -15.49 -33.95 11.00
N ALA A 583 -15.16 -34.21 9.75
CA ALA A 583 -15.74 -35.29 8.95
C ALA A 583 -15.14 -36.67 9.25
N ARG A 584 -14.17 -36.80 10.19
CA ARG A 584 -13.48 -38.06 10.56
C ARG A 584 -12.79 -38.74 9.39
N LEU A 585 -12.20 -37.95 8.51
CA LEU A 585 -11.48 -38.42 7.31
C LEU A 585 -9.97 -38.58 7.55
N LEU A 586 -9.44 -38.12 8.66
CA LEU A 586 -8.04 -38.32 9.04
C LEU A 586 -7.82 -39.75 9.54
N ARG A 587 -7.06 -40.54 8.77
CA ARG A 587 -6.82 -41.98 8.97
C ARG A 587 -5.34 -42.31 9.11
N GLY A 588 -4.49 -41.32 9.41
CA GLY A 588 -3.05 -41.48 9.48
C GLY A 588 -2.33 -41.21 8.15
N GLN A 589 -2.96 -40.48 7.24
CA GLN A 589 -2.34 -39.99 6.01
C GLN A 589 -1.11 -39.13 6.33
N ARG A 590 -0.10 -39.20 5.47
CA ARG A 590 1.05 -38.28 5.52
C ARG A 590 0.66 -37.00 4.80
N ILE A 591 0.44 -35.96 5.57
CA ILE A 591 0.04 -34.65 5.04
C ILE A 591 1.17 -33.66 5.27
N LYS A 592 1.64 -33.02 4.18
CA LYS A 592 2.57 -31.91 4.23
C LYS A 592 1.87 -30.64 3.79
N ARG A 593 2.11 -29.54 4.50
CA ARG A 593 1.58 -28.22 4.14
C ARG A 593 2.73 -27.34 3.71
N VAL A 594 2.57 -26.62 2.61
CA VAL A 594 3.52 -25.64 2.07
C VAL A 594 2.81 -24.31 1.92
N GLY A 595 3.35 -23.28 2.54
CA GLY A 595 2.84 -21.92 2.54
C GLY A 595 3.79 -20.98 3.26
N LEU A 596 3.35 -19.76 3.54
CA LEU A 596 4.19 -18.80 4.23
C LEU A 596 4.35 -19.18 5.71
N PRO A 597 5.58 -19.06 6.25
CA PRO A 597 5.88 -19.42 7.63
C PRO A 597 5.26 -18.42 8.63
N ASP A 598 5.28 -18.75 9.92
CA ASP A 598 4.96 -17.82 11.01
C ASP A 598 6.12 -16.82 11.24
N ALA A 599 6.41 -16.06 10.19
CA ALA A 599 7.43 -15.01 10.17
C ALA A 599 7.12 -14.00 9.08
N PHE A 600 7.49 -12.74 9.29
CA PHE A 600 7.40 -11.73 8.24
C PHE A 600 8.48 -11.97 7.18
N VAL A 601 8.05 -12.28 5.94
CA VAL A 601 8.96 -12.49 4.82
C VAL A 601 9.58 -11.14 4.41
N GLU A 602 10.88 -11.12 4.20
CA GLU A 602 11.62 -9.92 3.83
C GLU A 602 11.31 -9.46 2.39
N HIS A 603 11.85 -8.29 2.02
CA HIS A 603 11.80 -7.77 0.65
C HIS A 603 12.82 -8.48 -0.26
N GLY A 604 12.53 -8.50 -1.54
CA GLY A 604 13.43 -9.07 -2.55
C GLY A 604 12.70 -9.44 -3.83
N ASN A 605 13.39 -10.05 -4.77
CA ASN A 605 12.76 -10.55 -5.99
C ASN A 605 11.69 -11.61 -5.68
N GLN A 606 10.48 -11.44 -6.23
CA GLN A 606 9.32 -12.30 -5.93
C GLN A 606 9.60 -13.81 -6.18
N LEU A 607 10.28 -14.15 -7.27
CA LEU A 607 10.61 -15.55 -7.57
C LEU A 607 11.57 -16.12 -6.52
N ARG A 608 12.57 -15.34 -6.11
CA ARG A 608 13.51 -15.74 -5.08
C ARG A 608 12.82 -15.94 -3.73
N LEU A 609 11.90 -15.08 -3.37
CA LEU A 609 11.12 -15.23 -2.14
C LEU A 609 10.26 -16.50 -2.16
N ARG A 610 9.66 -16.83 -3.31
CA ARG A 610 8.93 -18.11 -3.50
C ARG A 610 9.84 -19.32 -3.39
N GLU A 611 11.07 -19.24 -3.89
CA GLU A 611 12.07 -20.31 -3.70
C GLU A 611 12.39 -20.51 -2.22
N MET A 612 12.66 -19.42 -1.50
CA MET A 612 12.99 -19.46 -0.07
C MET A 612 11.86 -19.99 0.81
N THR A 613 10.62 -19.74 0.40
CA THR A 613 9.42 -20.19 1.13
C THR A 613 8.88 -21.55 0.64
N GLY A 614 9.60 -22.24 -0.25
CA GLY A 614 9.21 -23.58 -0.73
C GLY A 614 8.11 -23.60 -1.80
N LEU A 615 7.71 -22.44 -2.34
CA LEU A 615 6.54 -22.31 -3.22
C LEU A 615 6.85 -22.42 -4.72
N CYS A 616 8.09 -22.71 -5.12
CA CYS A 616 8.45 -22.92 -6.51
C CYS A 616 8.35 -24.40 -6.90
N SER A 617 8.28 -24.70 -8.21
CA SER A 617 8.11 -26.07 -8.72
C SER A 617 9.22 -27.01 -8.30
N GLY A 618 10.46 -26.52 -8.15
CA GLY A 618 11.59 -27.33 -7.67
C GLY A 618 11.44 -27.82 -6.24
N ASN A 619 11.06 -26.90 -5.33
CA ASN A 619 10.81 -27.21 -3.93
C ASN A 619 9.60 -28.17 -3.78
N LEU A 620 8.50 -27.86 -4.48
CA LEU A 620 7.30 -28.73 -4.46
C LEU A 620 7.60 -30.13 -4.96
N ALA A 621 8.43 -30.30 -6.00
CA ALA A 621 8.86 -31.61 -6.47
C ALA A 621 9.68 -32.37 -5.41
N ALA A 622 10.58 -31.70 -4.71
CA ALA A 622 11.34 -32.28 -3.59
C ALA A 622 10.42 -32.75 -2.46
N ASP A 623 9.43 -31.92 -2.09
CA ASP A 623 8.43 -32.25 -1.06
C ASP A 623 7.56 -33.46 -1.46
N MET A 624 7.16 -33.54 -2.74
CA MET A 624 6.43 -34.68 -3.27
C MET A 624 7.26 -35.98 -3.24
N LEU A 625 8.53 -35.93 -3.62
CA LEU A 625 9.45 -37.07 -3.56
C LEU A 625 9.71 -37.53 -2.12
N GLU A 626 9.86 -36.60 -1.18
CA GLU A 626 9.97 -36.89 0.26
C GLU A 626 8.75 -37.66 0.78
N LEU A 627 7.54 -37.20 0.43
CA LEU A 627 6.29 -37.87 0.80
C LEU A 627 6.21 -39.30 0.21
N LEU A 628 6.66 -39.48 -1.04
CA LEU A 628 6.67 -40.78 -1.71
C LEU A 628 7.70 -41.76 -1.11
N GLN A 629 8.89 -41.29 -0.75
CA GLN A 629 9.97 -42.13 -0.20
C GLN A 629 9.74 -42.59 1.24
N GLY A 630 8.79 -42.00 1.93
CA GLY A 630 8.43 -42.39 3.29
C GLY A 630 9.46 -42.02 4.36
N ARG A 631 10.40 -41.13 4.09
CA ARG A 631 11.30 -40.53 5.09
C ARG A 631 10.50 -39.53 5.91
N GLY A 632 10.33 -39.78 7.19
CA GLY A 632 9.76 -38.81 8.14
C GLY A 632 10.63 -37.56 8.20
N PRO A 633 10.12 -36.40 8.70
CA PRO A 633 10.90 -35.19 8.83
C PRO A 633 12.19 -35.51 9.58
N ALA A 634 13.32 -35.07 9.02
CA ALA A 634 14.62 -35.15 9.71
C ALA A 634 14.46 -34.44 11.05
N GLN A 635 14.62 -35.18 12.15
CA GLN A 635 14.67 -34.58 13.47
C GLN A 635 15.93 -33.71 13.54
N GLY A 636 15.76 -32.40 13.63
CA GLY A 636 16.76 -31.49 14.15
C GLY A 636 17.63 -30.78 13.11
N ALA A 637 17.47 -29.48 13.00
CA ALA A 637 18.54 -28.50 13.17
C ALA A 637 17.88 -27.14 13.51
#